data_47d37603fca146070cd66abc66cc2671
#
_entry.id   47d37603fca146070cd66abc66cc2671
#
_cell.length_a   1.000
_cell.length_b   1.000
_cell.length_c   1.000
_cell.angle_alpha   90.00
_cell.angle_beta   90.00
_cell.angle_gamma   90.00
#
_symmetry.space_group_name_H-M   'P 1'
#
loop_
_entity.id
_entity.type
_entity.pdbx_description
1 polymer ?
#
loop_
_entity_poly.entity_id
_entity_poly.type
_entity_poly.pdbx_seq_one_letter_code
_entity_poly.pdbx_strand_id
1 'polypeptide(L)'
;PVVRGFEASRVLLMVDGVRMNNAIFRAGHLQNIITVDNMILDRVEIIYGPSSTLYGSDALGGVVNLFTKQPQLFKSNITSKKAAWNVDGNLVYRYGNGQNEQRQHIDINIANNKWAYLTSFTNSSFGDLRQGNKRSSTYPDFGKRFFYVARENNIDVVKDNSASVNIQKLSGYNQTDLLQKLMYQPNENTTHILNVQISNSSNINRYDRLTETSKGLPVYSEWYYGPQVRNMIGYKLTKSQLNGYFQKLTTNVNYQHLEESRMSRRFKSNDKEYRFEAVDMVGLNMDLLHQGKSSALNIGVESYYNNVGSTAYSNNIATNVRSSIATRYSDGPTNMANYALYAQHTQFLKGNWVLNTGLRLNSVQLNANFKDTALMHFPFTDANQDNTAITGNIGMAYNGAAGLRVSFGASSGFRAPNVDDLTKVFDTRTGYVVVPNKDLKPEYTYNTELNVSKTTSTYSIGASLFYTWFKNALVVDKFKWNNASSILYQGIMSDVYATQNKAKAIVYGFNVNGSANLTPNTILAATYTYTKGNYTNQKPIGLNTALPLDHIPPSYGRIGLKHELKKFSAEIFTVFNGWKRIEDYNLNGEDNEIYATKEGMPAWQIWNINTSYQPTKKLNLSFQIENIADLNYRYFASGISALGRNYVVQARYSF
;
A
#
# COMPACT_ATOMS: atom_id res chain seq x y z
N PRO A 1 1.45 -0.32 2.51
CA PRO A 1 0.98 0.06 3.86
C PRO A 1 0.64 -1.17 4.68
N VAL A 2 0.92 -1.09 5.99
CA VAL A 2 0.55 -2.11 6.97
C VAL A 2 -0.47 -1.52 7.92
N VAL A 3 -1.58 -2.21 8.13
CA VAL A 3 -2.65 -1.79 9.04
C VAL A 3 -2.92 -2.93 10.02
N ARG A 4 -2.59 -2.75 11.29
CA ARG A 4 -2.79 -3.74 12.37
C ARG A 4 -2.20 -5.13 12.06
N GLY A 5 -1.00 -5.18 11.44
CA GLY A 5 -0.37 -6.42 11.06
C GLY A 5 -0.90 -7.06 9.77
N PHE A 6 -1.86 -6.41 9.12
CA PHE A 6 -2.29 -6.77 7.77
C PHE A 6 -1.59 -5.91 6.75
N GLU A 7 -1.14 -6.50 5.67
CA GLU A 7 -0.52 -5.74 4.59
C GLU A 7 -1.00 -6.18 3.21
N ALA A 8 -0.63 -5.41 2.21
CA ALA A 8 -0.79 -5.71 0.80
C ALA A 8 -2.22 -6.15 0.45
N SER A 9 -2.42 -7.38 -0.02
CA SER A 9 -3.72 -7.89 -0.46
C SER A 9 -4.80 -7.98 0.63
N ARG A 10 -4.44 -7.74 1.90
CA ARG A 10 -5.37 -7.71 3.04
C ARG A 10 -5.70 -6.29 3.52
N VAL A 11 -5.15 -5.28 2.85
CA VAL A 11 -5.47 -3.86 3.06
C VAL A 11 -5.95 -3.29 1.73
N LEU A 12 -7.15 -2.73 1.73
CA LEU A 12 -7.68 -2.10 0.55
C LEU A 12 -7.10 -0.69 0.37
N LEU A 13 -6.49 -0.44 -0.77
CA LEU A 13 -6.04 0.88 -1.18
C LEU A 13 -7.05 1.50 -2.14
N MET A 14 -7.39 2.77 -1.91
CA MET A 14 -8.30 3.53 -2.77
C MET A 14 -7.72 4.91 -3.09
N VAL A 15 -8.01 5.42 -4.26
CA VAL A 15 -7.71 6.80 -4.67
C VAL A 15 -9.00 7.45 -5.16
N ASP A 16 -9.42 8.54 -4.51
CA ASP A 16 -10.68 9.25 -4.81
C ASP A 16 -11.93 8.34 -4.82
N GLY A 17 -11.92 7.29 -4.01
CA GLY A 17 -12.98 6.28 -3.95
C GLY A 17 -12.90 5.19 -5.01
N VAL A 18 -11.85 5.16 -5.84
CA VAL A 18 -11.56 4.11 -6.82
C VAL A 18 -10.59 3.09 -6.22
N ARG A 19 -10.92 1.81 -6.31
CA ARG A 19 -10.09 0.69 -5.83
C ARG A 19 -8.79 0.59 -6.62
N MET A 20 -7.66 0.45 -5.93
CA MET A 20 -6.35 0.17 -6.53
C MET A 20 -6.02 -1.33 -6.55
N ASN A 21 -6.55 -2.11 -5.59
CA ASN A 21 -6.34 -3.55 -5.55
C ASN A 21 -6.98 -4.19 -6.79
N ASN A 22 -6.17 -4.84 -7.60
CA ASN A 22 -6.54 -5.50 -8.85
C ASN A 22 -6.37 -7.03 -8.75
N ALA A 23 -6.65 -7.77 -9.82
CA ALA A 23 -6.61 -9.23 -9.83
C ALA A 23 -5.21 -9.84 -9.56
N ILE A 24 -4.12 -9.09 -9.77
CA ILE A 24 -2.75 -9.52 -9.46
C ILE A 24 -2.15 -8.81 -8.24
N PHE A 25 -3.01 -8.17 -7.42
CA PHE A 25 -2.56 -7.47 -6.22
C PHE A 25 -2.10 -8.50 -5.19
N ARG A 26 -0.79 -8.57 -4.99
CA ARG A 26 -0.12 -9.64 -4.25
C ARG A 26 0.00 -9.37 -2.76
N ALA A 27 0.25 -10.41 -1.99
CA ALA A 27 0.76 -10.32 -0.63
C ALA A 27 2.24 -9.86 -0.63
N GLY A 28 2.76 -9.45 0.50
CA GLY A 28 4.15 -9.05 0.69
C GLY A 28 4.41 -7.54 0.58
N HIS A 29 5.67 -7.16 0.65
CA HIS A 29 6.11 -5.77 0.67
C HIS A 29 6.03 -5.15 -0.72
N LEU A 30 5.09 -4.23 -0.92
CA LEU A 30 4.76 -3.74 -2.25
C LEU A 30 4.98 -2.24 -2.40
N GLN A 31 5.40 -1.91 -3.61
CA GLN A 31 5.54 -0.56 -4.13
C GLN A 31 4.29 -0.03 -4.84
N ASN A 32 3.13 -0.69 -4.77
CA ASN A 32 1.93 -0.33 -5.53
C ASN A 32 1.43 1.08 -5.24
N ILE A 33 1.70 1.62 -4.04
CA ILE A 33 1.38 3.00 -3.70
C ILE A 33 2.30 4.03 -4.38
N ILE A 34 3.42 3.59 -4.97
CA ILE A 34 4.35 4.49 -5.68
C ILE A 34 3.68 5.18 -6.86
N THR A 35 2.64 4.57 -7.45
CA THR A 35 1.86 5.15 -8.55
C THR A 35 0.89 6.25 -8.12
N VAL A 36 1.02 6.76 -6.91
CA VAL A 36 0.25 7.91 -6.40
C VAL A 36 1.22 8.97 -5.90
N ASP A 37 1.24 10.10 -6.58
CA ASP A 37 2.04 11.25 -6.17
C ASP A 37 1.51 11.83 -4.84
N ASN A 38 2.39 11.94 -3.85
CA ASN A 38 2.03 12.53 -2.56
C ASN A 38 1.85 14.06 -2.60
N MET A 39 2.36 14.74 -3.65
CA MET A 39 2.22 16.20 -3.80
C MET A 39 0.81 16.63 -4.17
N ILE A 40 0.02 15.72 -4.77
CA ILE A 40 -1.37 15.96 -5.15
C ILE A 40 -2.39 15.56 -4.08
N LEU A 41 -1.94 14.92 -2.99
CA LEU A 41 -2.85 14.49 -1.93
C LEU A 41 -3.40 15.70 -1.16
N ASP A 42 -4.70 15.69 -0.93
CA ASP A 42 -5.39 16.59 -0.03
C ASP A 42 -5.39 16.00 1.40
N ARG A 43 -5.77 14.72 1.52
CA ARG A 43 -5.78 13.98 2.78
C ARG A 43 -5.70 12.48 2.57
N VAL A 44 -5.36 11.77 3.64
CA VAL A 44 -5.39 10.31 3.73
C VAL A 44 -6.33 9.93 4.86
N GLU A 45 -7.28 9.04 4.58
CA GLU A 45 -8.19 8.47 5.56
C GLU A 45 -7.87 7.00 5.76
N ILE A 46 -7.66 6.59 7.02
CA ILE A 46 -7.40 5.20 7.39
C ILE A 46 -8.57 4.68 8.20
N ILE A 47 -9.21 3.63 7.70
CA ILE A 47 -10.30 2.92 8.38
C ILE A 47 -9.71 1.62 8.89
N TYR A 48 -9.72 1.44 10.19
CA TYR A 48 -9.14 0.28 10.85
C TYR A 48 -10.14 -0.87 10.97
N GLY A 49 -9.60 -2.10 10.99
CA GLY A 49 -10.37 -3.32 11.14
C GLY A 49 -11.13 -3.73 9.86
N PRO A 50 -11.78 -4.91 9.87
CA PRO A 50 -12.52 -5.40 8.73
C PRO A 50 -13.62 -4.44 8.31
N SER A 51 -13.41 -3.81 7.17
CA SER A 51 -14.34 -2.85 6.56
C SER A 51 -15.00 -3.43 5.32
N SER A 52 -14.98 -4.76 5.18
CA SER A 52 -15.52 -5.46 4.02
C SER A 52 -17.01 -5.24 3.82
N THR A 53 -17.75 -4.80 4.82
CA THR A 53 -19.16 -4.44 4.69
C THR A 53 -19.39 -3.28 3.72
N LEU A 54 -18.56 -2.22 3.79
CA LEU A 54 -18.68 -1.08 2.88
C LEU A 54 -17.79 -1.22 1.63
N TYR A 55 -16.61 -1.81 1.79
CA TYR A 55 -15.55 -1.75 0.79
C TYR A 55 -15.25 -3.11 0.12
N GLY A 56 -15.88 -4.19 0.55
CA GLY A 56 -15.81 -5.51 -0.07
C GLY A 56 -14.56 -6.32 0.25
N SER A 57 -14.18 -7.19 -0.70
CA SER A 57 -12.98 -8.02 -0.59
C SER A 57 -11.72 -7.19 -0.34
N ASP A 58 -10.71 -7.77 0.29
CA ASP A 58 -9.38 -7.22 0.60
C ASP A 58 -9.33 -6.23 1.79
N ALA A 59 -10.48 -5.74 2.29
CA ALA A 59 -10.53 -4.85 3.45
C ALA A 59 -10.54 -5.64 4.78
N LEU A 60 -9.63 -6.62 4.94
CA LEU A 60 -9.53 -7.44 6.16
C LEU A 60 -8.87 -6.68 7.32
N GLY A 61 -7.76 -6.00 7.05
CA GLY A 61 -7.04 -5.17 8.01
C GLY A 61 -7.56 -3.75 8.10
N GLY A 62 -8.16 -3.28 7.02
CA GLY A 62 -8.68 -1.92 6.91
C GLY A 62 -8.61 -1.38 5.50
N VAL A 63 -8.90 -0.08 5.39
CA VAL A 63 -8.88 0.67 4.13
C VAL A 63 -7.98 1.89 4.29
N VAL A 64 -7.13 2.13 3.30
CA VAL A 64 -6.39 3.38 3.13
C VAL A 64 -6.95 4.11 1.93
N ASN A 65 -7.66 5.20 2.15
CA ASN A 65 -8.27 6.00 1.10
C ASN A 65 -7.48 7.30 0.93
N LEU A 66 -6.90 7.46 -0.25
CA LEU A 66 -6.08 8.60 -0.66
C LEU A 66 -7.00 9.56 -1.43
N PHE A 67 -7.19 10.76 -0.91
CA PHE A 67 -7.95 11.79 -1.58
C PHE A 67 -7.00 12.78 -2.23
N THR A 68 -7.10 12.93 -3.55
CA THR A 68 -6.32 13.92 -4.28
C THR A 68 -7.05 15.27 -4.28
N LYS A 69 -6.30 16.35 -4.49
CA LYS A 69 -6.85 17.71 -4.60
C LYS A 69 -8.08 17.72 -5.51
N GLN A 70 -9.09 18.50 -5.13
CA GLN A 70 -10.31 18.68 -5.91
C GLN A 70 -10.31 20.04 -6.58
N PRO A 71 -10.87 20.16 -7.81
CA PRO A 71 -11.10 21.45 -8.43
C PRO A 71 -11.97 22.33 -7.53
N GLN A 72 -11.64 23.61 -7.41
CA GLN A 72 -12.34 24.57 -6.58
C GLN A 72 -13.04 25.59 -7.46
N LEU A 73 -14.37 25.69 -7.35
CA LEU A 73 -15.15 26.70 -8.07
C LEU A 73 -14.84 28.12 -7.51
N PHE A 74 -14.86 29.09 -8.38
CA PHE A 74 -14.70 30.49 -8.00
C PHE A 74 -16.08 31.18 -7.95
N LYS A 75 -16.58 31.45 -6.73
CA LYS A 75 -17.80 32.24 -6.51
C LYS A 75 -17.44 33.72 -6.49
N SER A 76 -17.67 34.43 -7.59
CA SER A 76 -17.49 35.88 -7.64
C SER A 76 -18.61 36.57 -6.86
N ASN A 77 -18.24 37.44 -5.93
CA ASN A 77 -19.18 38.35 -5.23
C ASN A 77 -19.60 39.55 -6.11
N ILE A 78 -19.15 39.61 -7.36
CA ILE A 78 -19.40 40.74 -8.26
C ILE A 78 -20.68 40.43 -9.04
N THR A 79 -21.65 41.34 -9.00
CA THR A 79 -22.91 41.33 -9.74
C THR A 79 -22.77 41.45 -11.28
N SER A 80 -21.56 41.29 -11.80
CA SER A 80 -21.25 41.32 -13.23
C SER A 80 -21.82 40.10 -13.95
N LYS A 81 -22.57 40.32 -15.04
CA LYS A 81 -23.17 39.31 -15.90
C LYS A 81 -22.16 38.38 -16.61
N LYS A 82 -20.87 38.73 -16.63
CA LYS A 82 -19.81 37.88 -17.19
C LYS A 82 -19.22 37.00 -16.11
N ALA A 83 -19.21 35.69 -16.32
CA ALA A 83 -18.51 34.73 -15.45
C ALA A 83 -17.00 35.07 -15.45
N ALA A 84 -16.52 35.61 -14.33
CA ALA A 84 -15.10 35.88 -14.18
C ALA A 84 -14.37 34.52 -13.95
N TRP A 85 -13.31 34.27 -14.71
CA TRP A 85 -12.40 33.16 -14.47
C TRP A 85 -11.34 33.57 -13.46
N ASN A 86 -11.05 32.70 -12.54
CA ASN A 86 -9.96 32.82 -11.59
C ASN A 86 -8.91 31.74 -11.87
N VAL A 87 -7.66 32.10 -11.66
CA VAL A 87 -6.53 31.17 -11.76
C VAL A 87 -5.74 31.24 -10.47
N ASP A 88 -5.56 30.12 -9.85
CA ASP A 88 -4.72 29.95 -8.66
C ASP A 88 -3.92 28.66 -8.78
N GLY A 89 -2.81 28.57 -8.08
CA GLY A 89 -1.96 27.40 -8.17
C GLY A 89 -0.74 27.45 -7.27
N ASN A 90 0.05 26.39 -7.36
CA ASN A 90 1.29 26.26 -6.60
C ASN A 90 2.43 25.79 -7.50
N LEU A 91 3.60 26.33 -7.27
CA LEU A 91 4.89 25.82 -7.73
C LEU A 91 5.64 25.30 -6.51
N VAL A 92 6.13 24.08 -6.57
CA VAL A 92 6.92 23.48 -5.48
C VAL A 92 8.21 22.91 -6.03
N TYR A 93 9.32 23.25 -5.39
CA TYR A 93 10.60 22.60 -5.58
C TYR A 93 11.06 22.00 -4.26
N ARG A 94 11.46 20.73 -4.26
CA ARG A 94 11.99 19.99 -3.10
C ARG A 94 13.31 19.34 -3.49
N TYR A 95 14.30 19.47 -2.59
CA TYR A 95 15.59 18.82 -2.67
C TYR A 95 15.92 18.10 -1.37
N GLY A 96 16.44 16.87 -1.46
CA GLY A 96 16.93 16.07 -0.31
C GLY A 96 18.29 15.44 -0.64
N ASN A 97 19.29 15.65 0.24
CA ASN A 97 20.66 15.21 -0.05
C ASN A 97 20.90 13.71 0.19
N GLY A 98 20.05 13.02 0.97
CA GLY A 98 20.24 11.61 1.35
C GLY A 98 20.17 10.63 0.18
N GLN A 99 19.46 10.99 -0.88
CA GLN A 99 19.37 10.25 -2.15
C GLN A 99 19.37 11.18 -3.36
N ASN A 100 19.89 12.39 -3.25
CA ASN A 100 19.81 13.42 -4.29
C ASN A 100 18.38 13.58 -4.83
N GLU A 101 17.41 13.56 -3.93
CA GLU A 101 16.01 13.75 -4.28
C GLU A 101 15.81 15.13 -4.90
N GLN A 102 15.18 15.18 -6.07
CA GLN A 102 14.73 16.40 -6.70
C GLN A 102 13.29 16.21 -7.15
N ARG A 103 12.39 17.11 -6.71
CA ARG A 103 11.00 17.12 -7.15
C ARG A 103 10.61 18.51 -7.62
N GLN A 104 10.02 18.56 -8.81
CA GLN A 104 9.38 19.72 -9.35
C GLN A 104 7.89 19.42 -9.47
N HIS A 105 7.08 20.28 -8.88
CA HIS A 105 5.63 20.12 -8.90
C HIS A 105 4.96 21.46 -9.25
N ILE A 106 3.95 21.36 -10.09
CA ILE A 106 3.03 22.45 -10.38
C ILE A 106 1.60 21.95 -10.29
N ASP A 107 0.74 22.70 -9.64
CA ASP A 107 -0.71 22.52 -9.73
C ASP A 107 -1.37 23.87 -10.05
N ILE A 108 -2.39 23.85 -10.92
CA ILE A 108 -3.13 25.02 -11.36
C ILE A 108 -4.63 24.70 -11.34
N ASN A 109 -5.41 25.55 -10.72
CA ASN A 109 -6.87 25.51 -10.72
C ASN A 109 -7.41 26.72 -11.49
N ILE A 110 -8.16 26.46 -12.55
CA ILE A 110 -8.80 27.47 -13.40
C ILE A 110 -10.30 27.33 -13.25
N ALA A 111 -10.97 28.35 -12.73
CA ALA A 111 -12.37 28.16 -12.32
C ALA A 111 -13.24 29.41 -12.54
N ASN A 112 -14.52 29.15 -12.71
CA ASN A 112 -15.59 30.12 -12.59
C ASN A 112 -16.68 29.57 -11.64
N ASN A 113 -17.89 30.12 -11.67
CA ASN A 113 -18.97 29.72 -10.78
C ASN A 113 -19.60 28.35 -11.11
N LYS A 114 -19.31 27.72 -12.25
CA LYS A 114 -19.89 26.43 -12.68
C LYS A 114 -18.84 25.41 -13.12
N TRP A 115 -17.70 25.88 -13.60
CA TRP A 115 -16.63 25.04 -14.12
C TRP A 115 -15.37 25.25 -13.32
N ALA A 116 -14.67 24.17 -13.01
CA ALA A 116 -13.31 24.23 -12.47
C ALA A 116 -12.46 23.14 -13.11
N TYR A 117 -11.26 23.50 -13.54
CA TYR A 117 -10.28 22.61 -14.11
C TYR A 117 -9.01 22.64 -13.25
N LEU A 118 -8.63 21.48 -12.71
CA LEU A 118 -7.40 21.30 -11.95
C LEU A 118 -6.42 20.46 -12.77
N THR A 119 -5.25 20.99 -13.02
CA THR A 119 -4.12 20.27 -13.59
C THR A 119 -2.98 20.21 -12.58
N SER A 120 -2.30 19.07 -12.51
CA SER A 120 -1.13 18.89 -11.66
C SER A 120 -0.10 18.03 -12.39
N PHE A 121 1.15 18.42 -12.32
CA PHE A 121 2.28 17.71 -12.90
C PHE A 121 3.41 17.65 -11.87
N THR A 122 3.98 16.47 -11.69
CA THR A 122 5.14 16.24 -10.82
C THR A 122 6.19 15.43 -11.55
N ASN A 123 7.43 15.90 -11.51
CA ASN A 123 8.60 15.15 -11.92
C ASN A 123 9.48 14.91 -10.70
N SER A 124 9.81 13.66 -10.43
CA SER A 124 10.61 13.23 -9.28
C SER A 124 11.83 12.45 -9.76
N SER A 125 13.00 12.78 -9.22
CA SER A 125 14.25 12.07 -9.46
C SER A 125 14.89 11.69 -8.12
N PHE A 126 15.27 10.43 -7.98
CA PHE A 126 15.91 9.88 -6.80
C PHE A 126 17.20 9.17 -7.22
N GLY A 127 18.31 9.61 -6.67
CA GLY A 127 19.60 8.93 -6.80
C GLY A 127 19.72 7.73 -5.87
N ASP A 128 20.92 7.15 -5.81
CA ASP A 128 21.21 6.05 -4.91
C ASP A 128 21.05 6.47 -3.44
N LEU A 129 20.36 5.64 -2.67
CA LEU A 129 20.02 5.89 -1.28
C LEU A 129 21.26 5.77 -0.39
N ARG A 130 21.54 6.81 0.39
CA ARG A 130 22.59 6.83 1.41
C ARG A 130 22.02 6.44 2.76
N GLN A 131 22.42 5.29 3.26
CA GLN A 131 22.08 4.83 4.62
C GLN A 131 22.97 5.50 5.68
N GLY A 132 22.56 5.40 6.96
CA GLY A 132 23.30 5.99 8.08
C GLY A 132 24.67 5.34 8.32
N ASN A 133 25.58 6.13 8.88
CA ASN A 133 26.94 5.69 9.21
C ASN A 133 27.02 4.97 10.55
N LYS A 134 26.16 5.32 11.53
CA LYS A 134 26.21 4.76 12.89
C LYS A 134 25.45 3.44 12.96
N ARG A 135 26.14 2.40 13.41
CA ARG A 135 25.64 1.05 13.60
C ARG A 135 25.88 0.57 15.02
N SER A 136 25.15 -0.47 15.44
CA SER A 136 25.49 -1.20 16.65
C SER A 136 26.88 -1.85 16.51
N SER A 137 27.69 -1.81 17.57
CA SER A 137 28.99 -2.51 17.63
C SER A 137 28.83 -4.02 17.46
N THR A 138 27.69 -4.58 17.86
CA THR A 138 27.36 -6.01 17.67
C THR A 138 27.21 -6.39 16.19
N TYR A 139 26.76 -5.44 15.33
CA TYR A 139 26.49 -5.68 13.91
C TYR A 139 27.15 -4.57 13.05
N PRO A 140 28.49 -4.47 13.06
CA PRO A 140 29.22 -3.35 12.44
C PRO A 140 29.03 -3.30 10.91
N ASP A 141 28.71 -4.42 10.27
CA ASP A 141 28.53 -4.53 8.83
C ASP A 141 27.06 -4.57 8.38
N PHE A 142 26.12 -4.47 9.32
CA PHE A 142 24.69 -4.51 9.01
C PHE A 142 24.30 -3.44 7.98
N GLY A 143 23.80 -3.90 6.82
CA GLY A 143 23.36 -3.05 5.73
C GLY A 143 24.47 -2.47 4.83
N LYS A 144 25.76 -2.67 5.12
CA LYS A 144 26.84 -2.19 4.26
C LYS A 144 26.78 -2.82 2.88
N ARG A 145 27.04 -2.03 1.85
CA ARG A 145 27.11 -2.45 0.45
C ARG A 145 28.57 -2.49 0.00
N PHE A 146 29.20 -3.65 0.07
CA PHE A 146 30.64 -3.81 -0.25
C PHE A 146 30.92 -3.92 -1.74
N PHE A 147 29.95 -4.34 -2.54
CA PHE A 147 30.12 -4.54 -3.97
C PHE A 147 28.84 -4.24 -4.73
N TYR A 148 28.95 -4.09 -6.04
CA TYR A 148 27.86 -4.14 -6.99
C TYR A 148 28.35 -4.73 -8.31
N VAL A 149 27.45 -5.18 -9.19
CA VAL A 149 27.81 -5.70 -10.50
C VAL A 149 27.62 -4.62 -11.55
N ALA A 150 28.60 -4.46 -12.42
CA ALA A 150 28.53 -3.64 -13.62
C ALA A 150 28.83 -4.50 -14.85
N ARG A 151 28.27 -4.13 -16.00
CA ARG A 151 28.57 -4.75 -17.27
C ARG A 151 29.56 -3.88 -18.06
N GLU A 152 30.76 -4.38 -18.29
CA GLU A 152 31.82 -3.68 -19.02
C GLU A 152 32.33 -4.59 -20.15
N ASN A 153 32.44 -4.06 -21.35
CA ASN A 153 32.86 -4.81 -22.54
C ASN A 153 32.14 -6.16 -22.70
N ASN A 154 30.82 -6.16 -22.44
CA ASN A 154 29.96 -7.37 -22.47
C ASN A 154 30.28 -8.43 -21.42
N ILE A 155 31.07 -8.11 -20.38
CA ILE A 155 31.42 -9.00 -19.27
C ILE A 155 30.86 -8.42 -17.97
N ASP A 156 30.32 -9.27 -17.10
CA ASP A 156 29.91 -8.88 -15.76
C ASP A 156 31.12 -8.77 -14.84
N VAL A 157 31.33 -7.59 -14.29
CA VAL A 157 32.43 -7.27 -13.39
C VAL A 157 31.89 -6.93 -12.00
N VAL A 158 32.42 -7.57 -10.98
CA VAL A 158 32.15 -7.19 -9.59
C VAL A 158 32.98 -5.97 -9.25
N LYS A 159 32.30 -4.86 -8.98
CA LYS A 159 32.92 -3.59 -8.57
C LYS A 159 33.01 -3.51 -7.05
N ASP A 160 34.15 -3.15 -6.55
CA ASP A 160 34.35 -2.82 -5.15
C ASP A 160 33.65 -1.51 -4.79
N ASN A 161 32.92 -1.49 -3.69
CA ASN A 161 32.25 -0.33 -3.13
C ASN A 161 32.69 -0.04 -1.68
N SER A 162 33.85 -0.58 -1.26
CA SER A 162 34.36 -0.50 0.11
C SER A 162 34.58 0.95 0.55
N ALA A 163 34.95 1.85 -0.38
CA ALA A 163 35.11 3.29 -0.11
C ALA A 163 33.74 4.01 0.11
N SER A 164 32.61 3.40 -0.26
CA SER A 164 31.28 4.00 -0.23
C SER A 164 30.22 3.03 0.26
N VAL A 165 30.53 2.20 1.24
CA VAL A 165 29.67 1.10 1.77
C VAL A 165 28.28 1.55 2.23
N ASN A 166 28.10 2.84 2.51
CA ASN A 166 26.82 3.41 2.93
C ASN A 166 25.97 3.90 1.75
N ILE A 167 26.47 3.83 0.51
CA ILE A 167 25.65 4.11 -0.69
C ILE A 167 25.11 2.78 -1.21
N GLN A 168 23.81 2.66 -1.19
CA GLN A 168 23.08 1.48 -1.68
C GLN A 168 22.96 1.59 -3.21
N LYS A 169 24.05 1.22 -3.92
CA LYS A 169 24.18 1.33 -5.37
C LYS A 169 23.03 0.63 -6.10
N LEU A 170 22.54 1.29 -7.16
CA LEU A 170 21.42 0.83 -7.97
C LEU A 170 20.07 0.87 -7.23
N SER A 171 19.83 1.85 -6.35
CA SER A 171 18.56 2.04 -5.67
C SER A 171 17.79 3.27 -6.15
N GLY A 172 18.36 4.07 -7.05
CA GLY A 172 17.73 5.27 -7.61
C GLY A 172 16.70 4.95 -8.70
N TYR A 173 15.75 5.88 -8.91
CA TYR A 173 14.74 5.82 -9.97
C TYR A 173 14.15 7.21 -10.24
N ASN A 174 13.38 7.34 -11.32
CA ASN A 174 12.64 8.54 -11.68
C ASN A 174 11.15 8.23 -11.79
N GLN A 175 10.31 9.24 -11.61
CA GLN A 175 8.87 9.11 -11.75
C GLN A 175 8.24 10.41 -12.24
N THR A 176 7.24 10.26 -13.09
CA THR A 176 6.43 11.36 -13.62
C THR A 176 4.96 11.08 -13.34
N ASP A 177 4.27 12.07 -12.78
CA ASP A 177 2.86 11.97 -12.42
C ASP A 177 2.09 13.15 -13.01
N LEU A 178 0.91 12.86 -13.57
CA LEU A 178 -0.03 13.84 -14.12
C LEU A 178 -1.42 13.57 -13.53
N LEU A 179 -2.06 14.64 -13.04
CA LEU A 179 -3.47 14.65 -12.65
C LEU A 179 -4.22 15.71 -13.41
N GLN A 180 -5.38 15.36 -13.98
CA GLN A 180 -6.30 16.27 -14.64
C GLN A 180 -7.70 16.02 -14.08
N LYS A 181 -8.34 17.07 -13.55
CA LYS A 181 -9.73 16.98 -13.12
C LYS A 181 -10.55 18.12 -13.72
N LEU A 182 -11.68 17.76 -14.32
CA LEU A 182 -12.67 18.71 -14.79
C LEU A 182 -13.94 18.57 -13.97
N MET A 183 -14.33 19.63 -13.28
CA MET A 183 -15.57 19.71 -12.54
C MET A 183 -16.57 20.60 -13.30
N TYR A 184 -17.81 20.11 -13.41
CA TYR A 184 -18.95 20.88 -13.84
C TYR A 184 -20.08 20.82 -12.81
N GLN A 185 -20.49 21.97 -12.30
CA GLN A 185 -21.57 22.11 -11.33
C GLN A 185 -22.65 23.04 -11.90
N PRO A 186 -23.63 22.50 -12.67
CA PRO A 186 -24.70 23.31 -13.29
C PRO A 186 -25.57 24.04 -12.25
N ASN A 187 -25.75 23.42 -11.08
CA ASN A 187 -26.50 23.93 -9.94
C ASN A 187 -25.90 23.37 -8.63
N GLU A 188 -26.36 23.84 -7.47
CA GLU A 188 -25.85 23.44 -6.16
C GLU A 188 -26.03 21.96 -5.82
N ASN A 189 -26.97 21.30 -6.49
CA ASN A 189 -27.34 19.91 -6.20
C ASN A 189 -26.69 18.88 -7.11
N THR A 190 -26.04 19.30 -8.19
CA THR A 190 -25.49 18.39 -9.21
C THR A 190 -24.03 18.72 -9.48
N THR A 191 -23.15 17.75 -9.29
CA THR A 191 -21.71 17.88 -9.57
C THR A 191 -21.25 16.71 -10.42
N HIS A 192 -20.57 17.03 -11.52
CA HIS A 192 -19.90 16.09 -12.41
C HIS A 192 -18.38 16.30 -12.27
N ILE A 193 -17.62 15.22 -12.14
CA ILE A 193 -16.15 15.27 -12.10
C ILE A 193 -15.61 14.20 -13.04
N LEU A 194 -14.83 14.63 -14.04
CA LEU A 194 -13.96 13.77 -14.81
C LEU A 194 -12.57 13.83 -14.17
N ASN A 195 -11.94 12.67 -13.93
CA ASN A 195 -10.64 12.53 -13.26
C ASN A 195 -9.73 11.64 -14.12
N VAL A 196 -8.60 12.17 -14.55
CA VAL A 196 -7.57 11.44 -15.29
C VAL A 196 -6.29 11.47 -14.48
N GLN A 197 -5.70 10.30 -14.24
CA GLN A 197 -4.43 10.15 -13.54
C GLN A 197 -3.50 9.30 -14.38
N ILE A 198 -2.26 9.75 -14.54
CA ILE A 198 -1.20 9.05 -15.25
C ILE A 198 0.02 9.05 -14.34
N SER A 199 0.56 7.87 -14.06
CA SER A 199 1.80 7.70 -13.32
C SER A 199 2.70 6.73 -14.05
N ASN A 200 3.96 7.11 -14.23
CA ASN A 200 4.96 6.30 -14.90
C ASN A 200 6.32 6.45 -14.22
N SER A 201 6.99 5.34 -13.93
CA SER A 201 8.34 5.34 -13.38
C SER A 201 9.38 4.90 -14.42
N SER A 202 10.65 5.17 -14.16
CA SER A 202 11.75 4.43 -14.78
C SER A 202 11.81 3.00 -14.24
N ASN A 203 12.76 2.20 -14.72
CA ASN A 203 13.09 0.92 -14.08
C ASN A 203 13.43 1.12 -12.61
N ILE A 204 12.96 0.19 -11.76
CA ILE A 204 13.19 0.19 -10.31
C ILE A 204 13.93 -1.08 -9.93
N ASN A 205 15.21 -0.94 -9.60
CA ASN A 205 16.02 -2.11 -9.25
C ASN A 205 15.53 -2.78 -7.94
N ARG A 206 15.51 -4.11 -7.94
CA ARG A 206 15.34 -4.94 -6.76
C ARG A 206 16.68 -5.00 -6.00
N TYR A 207 16.96 -3.94 -5.25
CA TYR A 207 18.20 -3.79 -4.51
C TYR A 207 18.50 -4.99 -3.61
N ASP A 208 17.49 -5.53 -2.94
CA ASP A 208 17.57 -6.72 -2.09
C ASP A 208 18.13 -7.93 -2.87
N ARG A 209 17.62 -8.20 -4.08
CA ARG A 209 18.07 -9.31 -4.93
C ARG A 209 19.49 -9.09 -5.47
N LEU A 210 19.86 -7.84 -5.72
CA LEU A 210 21.22 -7.49 -6.20
C LEU A 210 22.28 -7.57 -5.09
N THR A 211 21.89 -7.75 -3.82
CA THR A 211 22.80 -7.99 -2.70
C THR A 211 23.05 -9.47 -2.40
N GLU A 212 22.24 -10.37 -2.99
CA GLU A 212 22.36 -11.81 -2.76
C GLU A 212 23.67 -12.37 -3.29
N THR A 213 24.28 -13.24 -2.48
CA THR A 213 25.48 -13.96 -2.84
C THR A 213 25.31 -15.47 -2.66
N SER A 214 25.96 -16.25 -3.51
CA SER A 214 26.07 -17.70 -3.40
C SER A 214 27.52 -18.10 -3.62
N LYS A 215 28.09 -18.85 -2.69
CA LYS A 215 29.51 -19.26 -2.72
C LYS A 215 30.49 -18.08 -2.94
N GLY A 216 30.17 -16.93 -2.34
CA GLY A 216 30.99 -15.72 -2.42
C GLY A 216 30.88 -14.91 -3.71
N LEU A 217 30.00 -15.30 -4.64
CA LEU A 217 29.73 -14.58 -5.88
C LEU A 217 28.32 -14.00 -5.88
N PRO A 218 28.06 -12.87 -6.59
CA PRO A 218 26.71 -12.37 -6.78
C PRO A 218 25.81 -13.40 -7.44
N VAL A 219 24.52 -13.45 -7.05
CA VAL A 219 23.53 -14.31 -7.71
C VAL A 219 23.03 -13.66 -9.01
N TYR A 220 22.80 -12.36 -8.98
CA TYR A 220 22.27 -11.60 -10.09
C TYR A 220 23.21 -10.48 -10.55
N SER A 221 23.32 -10.30 -11.86
CA SER A 221 23.89 -9.09 -12.47
C SER A 221 22.84 -8.01 -12.62
N GLU A 222 21.61 -8.39 -12.96
CA GLU A 222 20.48 -7.50 -13.15
C GLU A 222 19.23 -8.12 -12.51
N TRP A 223 18.51 -7.31 -11.75
CA TRP A 223 17.18 -7.63 -11.29
C TRP A 223 16.42 -6.32 -11.05
N TYR A 224 15.40 -6.05 -11.83
CA TYR A 224 14.62 -4.83 -11.72
C TYR A 224 13.17 -5.05 -12.16
N TYR A 225 12.29 -4.25 -11.59
CA TYR A 225 10.98 -3.99 -12.17
C TYR A 225 11.14 -3.01 -13.32
N GLY A 226 10.48 -3.25 -14.44
CA GLY A 226 10.33 -2.26 -15.48
C GLY A 226 9.44 -1.10 -15.00
N PRO A 227 9.13 -0.14 -15.88
CA PRO A 227 8.27 0.97 -15.51
C PRO A 227 6.99 0.50 -14.83
N GLN A 228 6.68 1.12 -13.69
CA GLN A 228 5.38 0.97 -13.04
C GLN A 228 4.43 1.97 -13.69
N VAL A 229 3.47 1.47 -14.46
CA VAL A 229 2.51 2.29 -15.19
C VAL A 229 1.14 2.16 -14.56
N ARG A 230 0.50 3.28 -14.30
CA ARG A 230 -0.91 3.33 -13.92
C ARG A 230 -1.59 4.49 -14.62
N ASN A 231 -2.53 4.17 -15.48
CA ASN A 231 -3.40 5.12 -16.15
C ASN A 231 -4.83 4.91 -15.63
N MET A 232 -5.50 5.96 -15.21
CA MET A 232 -6.87 5.92 -14.74
C MET A 232 -7.68 7.05 -15.37
N ILE A 233 -8.87 6.72 -15.82
CA ILE A 233 -9.93 7.67 -16.14
C ILE A 233 -11.17 7.32 -15.33
N GLY A 234 -11.75 8.30 -14.64
CA GLY A 234 -12.93 8.11 -13.81
C GLY A 234 -13.93 9.24 -14.00
N TYR A 235 -15.19 8.91 -14.00
CA TYR A 235 -16.29 9.86 -14.00
C TYR A 235 -17.11 9.69 -12.74
N LYS A 236 -17.30 10.79 -12.00
CA LYS A 236 -18.11 10.82 -10.78
C LYS A 236 -19.27 11.80 -10.94
N LEU A 237 -20.49 11.30 -10.72
CA LEU A 237 -21.70 12.08 -10.60
C LEU A 237 -22.15 12.11 -9.14
N THR A 238 -22.41 13.29 -8.61
CA THR A 238 -23.07 13.46 -7.32
C THR A 238 -24.32 14.30 -7.54
N LYS A 239 -25.48 13.78 -7.16
CA LYS A 239 -26.75 14.49 -7.20
C LYS A 239 -27.39 14.46 -5.82
N SER A 240 -27.58 15.63 -5.23
CA SER A 240 -28.21 15.84 -3.92
C SER A 240 -29.63 16.37 -4.07
N GLN A 241 -30.41 16.39 -2.99
CA GLN A 241 -31.80 16.86 -2.96
C GLN A 241 -32.68 16.15 -4.01
N LEU A 242 -32.56 14.82 -4.11
CA LEU A 242 -33.47 14.02 -4.92
C LEU A 242 -34.87 14.05 -4.29
N ASN A 243 -35.88 14.11 -5.15
CA ASN A 243 -37.25 13.96 -4.71
C ASN A 243 -37.52 12.47 -4.40
N GLY A 244 -37.96 12.16 -3.18
CA GLY A 244 -38.28 10.79 -2.77
C GLY A 244 -37.58 10.34 -1.50
N TYR A 245 -37.53 9.02 -1.29
CA TYR A 245 -36.98 8.42 -0.08
C TYR A 245 -35.46 8.67 0.06
N PHE A 246 -34.72 8.58 -1.04
CA PHE A 246 -33.29 8.88 -1.06
C PHE A 246 -33.02 10.33 -1.45
N GLN A 247 -32.15 11.02 -0.73
CA GLN A 247 -31.83 12.42 -0.96
C GLN A 247 -30.55 12.63 -1.76
N LYS A 248 -29.68 11.61 -1.86
CA LYS A 248 -28.41 11.74 -2.57
C LYS A 248 -28.07 10.48 -3.35
N LEU A 249 -27.65 10.67 -4.60
CA LEU A 249 -27.03 9.67 -5.46
C LEU A 249 -25.58 10.03 -5.68
N THR A 250 -24.68 9.06 -5.53
CA THR A 250 -23.28 9.15 -5.97
C THR A 250 -23.00 7.98 -6.89
N THR A 251 -22.48 8.25 -8.09
CA THR A 251 -22.09 7.23 -9.06
C THR A 251 -20.65 7.48 -9.47
N ASN A 252 -19.82 6.45 -9.51
CA ASN A 252 -18.45 6.48 -10.00
C ASN A 252 -18.26 5.35 -11.01
N VAL A 253 -17.86 5.70 -12.23
CA VAL A 253 -17.43 4.75 -13.27
C VAL A 253 -15.98 5.03 -13.57
N ASN A 254 -15.16 3.98 -13.64
CA ASN A 254 -13.74 4.16 -13.90
C ASN A 254 -13.17 3.03 -14.77
N TYR A 255 -12.11 3.37 -15.47
CA TYR A 255 -11.23 2.43 -16.17
C TYR A 255 -9.81 2.67 -15.70
N GLN A 256 -9.06 1.59 -15.48
CA GLN A 256 -7.65 1.64 -15.14
C GLN A 256 -6.88 0.66 -16.01
N HIS A 257 -5.70 1.07 -16.46
CA HIS A 257 -4.70 0.25 -17.10
C HIS A 257 -3.42 0.29 -16.25
N LEU A 258 -2.94 -0.90 -15.89
CA LEU A 258 -1.74 -1.07 -15.07
C LEU A 258 -0.77 -2.00 -15.79
N GLU A 259 0.52 -1.64 -15.77
CA GLU A 259 1.59 -2.50 -16.25
C GLU A 259 2.62 -2.73 -15.16
N GLU A 260 3.02 -3.95 -15.00
CA GLU A 260 4.16 -4.36 -14.19
C GLU A 260 5.07 -5.26 -15.05
N SER A 261 6.36 -5.19 -14.82
CA SER A 261 7.28 -6.12 -15.51
C SER A 261 8.47 -6.46 -14.60
N ARG A 262 9.11 -7.57 -14.88
CA ARG A 262 10.28 -8.07 -14.15
C ARG A 262 11.34 -8.53 -15.13
N MET A 263 12.54 -7.99 -14.95
CA MET A 263 13.71 -8.36 -15.74
C MET A 263 14.77 -8.87 -14.79
N SER A 264 15.30 -10.07 -15.08
CA SER A 264 16.38 -10.62 -14.27
C SER A 264 17.43 -11.31 -15.16
N ARG A 265 18.69 -11.24 -14.72
CA ARG A 265 19.79 -11.92 -15.36
C ARG A 265 20.78 -12.36 -14.29
N ARG A 266 21.07 -13.64 -14.27
CA ARG A 266 22.06 -14.22 -13.34
C ARG A 266 23.47 -13.72 -13.65
N PHE A 267 24.29 -13.70 -12.63
CA PHE A 267 25.70 -13.29 -12.75
C PHE A 267 26.44 -14.20 -13.76
N LYS A 268 27.11 -13.56 -14.71
CA LYS A 268 27.83 -14.20 -15.85
C LYS A 268 26.92 -14.97 -16.84
N SER A 269 25.61 -14.91 -16.71
CA SER A 269 24.73 -15.45 -17.73
C SER A 269 24.47 -14.43 -18.84
N ASN A 270 24.35 -14.92 -20.08
CA ASN A 270 23.85 -14.11 -21.18
C ASN A 270 22.33 -14.17 -21.33
N ASP A 271 21.67 -15.09 -20.64
CA ASP A 271 20.22 -15.25 -20.73
C ASP A 271 19.53 -14.30 -19.76
N LYS A 272 18.87 -13.30 -20.30
CA LYS A 272 18.07 -12.32 -19.58
C LYS A 272 16.60 -12.65 -19.71
N GLU A 273 15.93 -12.81 -18.59
CA GLU A 273 14.51 -13.12 -18.51
C GLU A 273 13.68 -11.85 -18.45
N TYR A 274 12.56 -11.87 -19.16
CA TYR A 274 11.58 -10.80 -19.23
C TYR A 274 10.20 -11.35 -18.92
N ARG A 275 9.50 -10.75 -17.97
CA ARG A 275 8.11 -11.07 -17.62
C ARG A 275 7.31 -9.79 -17.60
N PHE A 276 6.17 -9.79 -18.25
CA PHE A 276 5.29 -8.63 -18.39
C PHE A 276 3.88 -9.02 -17.96
N GLU A 277 3.29 -8.21 -17.12
CA GLU A 277 1.92 -8.31 -16.66
C GLU A 277 1.17 -7.01 -16.95
N ALA A 278 0.01 -7.14 -17.56
CA ALA A 278 -0.90 -6.01 -17.80
C ALA A 278 -2.27 -6.32 -17.20
N VAL A 279 -2.91 -5.33 -16.61
CA VAL A 279 -4.27 -5.44 -16.07
C VAL A 279 -5.11 -4.28 -16.55
N ASP A 280 -6.21 -4.61 -17.21
CA ASP A 280 -7.28 -3.68 -17.54
C ASP A 280 -8.43 -3.87 -16.55
N MET A 281 -8.84 -2.81 -15.87
CA MET A 281 -9.90 -2.87 -14.87
C MET A 281 -10.98 -1.83 -15.15
N VAL A 282 -12.24 -2.29 -15.21
CA VAL A 282 -13.43 -1.43 -15.27
C VAL A 282 -14.17 -1.52 -13.95
N GLY A 283 -14.54 -0.38 -13.39
CA GLY A 283 -15.25 -0.29 -12.11
C GLY A 283 -16.50 0.56 -12.17
N LEU A 284 -17.52 0.14 -11.44
CA LEU A 284 -18.76 0.88 -11.18
C LEU A 284 -19.06 0.83 -9.68
N ASN A 285 -19.29 1.99 -9.08
CA ASN A 285 -19.86 2.13 -7.75
C ASN A 285 -21.07 3.08 -7.81
N MET A 286 -22.16 2.72 -7.16
CA MET A 286 -23.33 3.57 -7.04
C MET A 286 -23.89 3.49 -5.62
N ASP A 287 -24.07 4.65 -5.00
CA ASP A 287 -24.57 4.82 -3.63
C ASP A 287 -25.82 5.70 -3.61
N LEU A 288 -26.81 5.26 -2.86
CA LEU A 288 -28.03 5.99 -2.54
C LEU A 288 -28.08 6.25 -1.04
N LEU A 289 -28.16 7.51 -0.64
CA LEU A 289 -28.21 7.91 0.77
C LEU A 289 -29.61 8.44 1.11
N HIS A 290 -30.22 7.84 2.12
CA HIS A 290 -31.35 8.39 2.86
C HIS A 290 -30.86 8.98 4.19
N GLN A 291 -31.30 10.20 4.49
CA GLN A 291 -31.00 10.87 5.76
C GLN A 291 -32.31 11.31 6.41
N GLY A 292 -32.72 10.57 7.42
CA GLY A 292 -33.85 10.89 8.27
C GLY A 292 -33.44 11.78 9.47
N LYS A 293 -34.41 12.12 10.33
CA LYS A 293 -34.16 12.94 11.54
C LYS A 293 -33.25 12.24 12.56
N SER A 294 -33.38 10.93 12.70
CA SER A 294 -32.63 10.13 13.69
C SER A 294 -31.92 8.93 13.08
N SER A 295 -31.87 8.82 11.76
CA SER A 295 -31.24 7.70 11.08
C SER A 295 -30.65 8.11 9.73
N ALA A 296 -29.66 7.37 9.27
CA ALA A 296 -29.16 7.42 7.90
C ALA A 296 -29.04 6.00 7.34
N LEU A 297 -29.43 5.83 6.09
CA LEU A 297 -29.32 4.56 5.37
C LEU A 297 -28.57 4.80 4.06
N ASN A 298 -27.47 4.11 3.86
CA ASN A 298 -26.74 4.05 2.60
C ASN A 298 -26.93 2.67 1.98
N ILE A 299 -27.39 2.61 0.73
CA ILE A 299 -27.49 1.38 -0.06
C ILE A 299 -26.63 1.57 -1.29
N GLY A 300 -25.80 0.58 -1.63
CA GLY A 300 -24.94 0.69 -2.78
C GLY A 300 -24.73 -0.61 -3.51
N VAL A 301 -24.33 -0.47 -4.77
CA VAL A 301 -23.87 -1.55 -5.63
C VAL A 301 -22.44 -1.29 -6.09
N GLU A 302 -21.68 -2.36 -6.23
CA GLU A 302 -20.29 -2.31 -6.70
C GLU A 302 -20.07 -3.41 -7.72
N SER A 303 -19.36 -3.07 -8.80
CA SER A 303 -18.92 -4.04 -9.79
C SER A 303 -17.51 -3.68 -10.26
N TYR A 304 -16.62 -4.66 -10.30
CA TYR A 304 -15.28 -4.55 -10.89
C TYR A 304 -15.01 -5.76 -11.78
N TYR A 305 -14.51 -5.49 -12.97
CA TYR A 305 -14.04 -6.51 -13.90
C TYR A 305 -12.59 -6.25 -14.24
N ASN A 306 -11.75 -7.28 -14.08
CA ASN A 306 -10.33 -7.25 -14.41
C ASN A 306 -10.04 -8.24 -15.54
N ASN A 307 -9.26 -7.83 -16.51
CA ASN A 307 -8.64 -8.69 -17.51
C ASN A 307 -7.13 -8.67 -17.32
N VAL A 308 -6.49 -9.83 -17.27
CA VAL A 308 -5.06 -9.98 -16.96
C VAL A 308 -4.35 -10.63 -18.12
N GLY A 309 -3.28 -10.01 -18.60
CA GLY A 309 -2.33 -10.56 -19.54
C GLY A 309 -0.99 -10.84 -18.86
N SER A 310 -0.42 -12.03 -19.08
CA SER A 310 0.92 -12.39 -18.60
C SER A 310 1.72 -13.00 -19.75
N THR A 311 2.91 -12.46 -20.03
CA THR A 311 3.81 -12.96 -21.07
C THR A 311 5.24 -13.02 -20.56
N ALA A 312 6.05 -13.95 -21.09
CA ALA A 312 7.44 -14.08 -20.72
C ALA A 312 8.30 -14.65 -21.82
N TYR A 313 9.56 -14.25 -21.85
CA TYR A 313 10.59 -14.84 -22.68
C TYR A 313 11.98 -14.63 -22.07
N SER A 314 12.92 -15.48 -22.40
CA SER A 314 14.35 -15.24 -22.19
C SER A 314 14.98 -14.76 -23.50
N ASN A 315 15.91 -13.81 -23.40
CA ASN A 315 16.70 -13.32 -24.53
C ASN A 315 18.19 -13.50 -24.21
N ASN A 316 18.90 -14.24 -25.04
CA ASN A 316 20.35 -14.30 -24.93
C ASN A 316 20.95 -13.00 -25.47
N ILE A 317 21.49 -12.17 -24.55
CA ILE A 317 21.98 -10.81 -24.89
C ILE A 317 23.23 -10.78 -25.78
N ALA A 318 23.92 -11.93 -25.97
CA ALA A 318 25.08 -12.03 -26.87
C ALA A 318 24.66 -12.40 -28.31
N THR A 319 23.65 -13.28 -28.45
CA THR A 319 23.20 -13.80 -29.78
C THR A 319 21.88 -13.18 -30.21
N ASN A 320 21.16 -12.52 -29.32
CA ASN A 320 19.79 -11.99 -29.48
C ASN A 320 18.74 -13.07 -29.81
N VAL A 321 19.02 -14.34 -29.46
CA VAL A 321 18.08 -15.46 -29.63
C VAL A 321 17.11 -15.47 -28.46
N ARG A 322 15.81 -15.56 -28.77
CA ARG A 322 14.73 -15.66 -27.77
C ARG A 322 14.30 -17.11 -27.57
N SER A 323 13.96 -17.45 -26.33
CA SER A 323 13.36 -18.71 -25.93
C SER A 323 12.18 -18.51 -24.99
N SER A 324 11.23 -19.44 -25.01
CA SER A 324 10.07 -19.42 -24.11
C SER A 324 10.50 -19.77 -22.69
N ILE A 325 9.91 -19.08 -21.72
CA ILE A 325 10.02 -19.39 -20.28
C ILE A 325 8.64 -19.30 -19.64
N ALA A 326 8.49 -19.88 -18.46
CA ALA A 326 7.25 -19.81 -17.70
C ALA A 326 6.89 -18.36 -17.37
N THR A 327 5.64 -18.00 -17.63
CA THR A 327 5.05 -16.73 -17.21
C THR A 327 4.90 -16.67 -15.68
N ARG A 328 4.70 -15.50 -15.14
CA ARG A 328 4.45 -15.36 -13.69
C ARG A 328 3.05 -15.84 -13.31
N TYR A 329 2.06 -15.51 -14.11
CA TYR A 329 0.67 -15.91 -13.96
C TYR A 329 0.24 -16.77 -15.15
N SER A 330 -1.00 -17.21 -15.16
CA SER A 330 -1.58 -17.92 -16.30
C SER A 330 -1.40 -17.12 -17.60
N ASP A 331 -0.95 -17.79 -18.65
CA ASP A 331 -0.62 -17.22 -19.98
C ASP A 331 -1.78 -17.27 -20.98
N GLY A 332 -2.91 -17.85 -20.57
CA GLY A 332 -4.17 -17.87 -21.30
C GLY A 332 -5.13 -16.76 -20.87
N PRO A 333 -6.36 -16.73 -21.42
CA PRO A 333 -7.38 -15.79 -20.99
C PRO A 333 -7.60 -15.86 -19.47
N THR A 334 -7.41 -14.73 -18.81
CA THR A 334 -7.51 -14.64 -17.34
C THR A 334 -8.31 -13.41 -16.97
N ASN A 335 -9.40 -13.62 -16.22
CA ASN A 335 -10.26 -12.53 -15.76
C ASN A 335 -10.76 -12.76 -14.35
N MET A 336 -11.09 -11.65 -13.68
CA MET A 336 -11.68 -11.67 -12.34
C MET A 336 -12.77 -10.62 -12.25
N ALA A 337 -13.99 -11.03 -11.88
CA ALA A 337 -15.14 -10.17 -11.69
C ALA A 337 -15.59 -10.16 -10.24
N ASN A 338 -15.89 -8.97 -9.71
CA ASN A 338 -16.43 -8.77 -8.37
C ASN A 338 -17.75 -8.02 -8.47
N TYR A 339 -18.78 -8.53 -7.82
CA TYR A 339 -20.09 -7.90 -7.71
C TYR A 339 -20.51 -7.81 -6.25
N ALA A 340 -21.15 -6.72 -5.88
CA ALA A 340 -21.67 -6.60 -4.54
C ALA A 340 -22.91 -5.71 -4.43
N LEU A 341 -23.75 -6.05 -3.47
CA LEU A 341 -24.84 -5.23 -2.97
C LEU A 341 -24.64 -5.04 -1.47
N TYR A 342 -24.76 -3.81 -0.98
CA TYR A 342 -24.57 -3.51 0.43
C TYR A 342 -25.55 -2.47 0.96
N ALA A 343 -25.79 -2.54 2.28
CA ALA A 343 -26.56 -1.54 3.02
C ALA A 343 -25.85 -1.23 4.34
N GLN A 344 -25.77 0.05 4.68
CA GLN A 344 -25.25 0.56 5.94
C GLN A 344 -26.27 1.46 6.59
N HIS A 345 -26.67 1.14 7.81
CA HIS A 345 -27.62 1.90 8.58
C HIS A 345 -26.97 2.51 9.82
N THR A 346 -27.23 3.77 10.07
CA THR A 346 -26.85 4.48 11.29
C THR A 346 -28.09 4.96 11.98
N GLN A 347 -28.27 4.62 13.26
CA GLN A 347 -29.38 5.04 14.09
C GLN A 347 -28.88 5.88 15.25
N PHE A 348 -29.35 7.13 15.35
CA PHE A 348 -29.11 7.99 16.51
C PHE A 348 -30.18 7.68 17.58
N LEU A 349 -29.74 7.16 18.71
CA LEU A 349 -30.60 6.74 19.82
C LEU A 349 -30.65 7.84 20.90
N LYS A 350 -31.61 7.74 21.81
CA LYS A 350 -31.67 8.61 23.00
C LYS A 350 -30.43 8.40 23.89
N GLY A 351 -30.03 9.42 24.65
CA GLY A 351 -28.91 9.34 25.57
C GLY A 351 -27.52 9.34 24.91
N ASN A 352 -27.41 9.97 23.73
CA ASN A 352 -26.13 10.10 22.99
C ASN A 352 -25.53 8.79 22.47
N TRP A 353 -26.34 7.76 22.30
CA TRP A 353 -25.93 6.50 21.70
C TRP A 353 -26.13 6.53 20.18
N VAL A 354 -25.20 5.90 19.47
CA VAL A 354 -25.27 5.71 18.00
C VAL A 354 -25.06 4.24 17.72
N LEU A 355 -26.02 3.63 17.01
CA LEU A 355 -25.93 2.26 16.52
C LEU A 355 -25.59 2.30 15.02
N ASN A 356 -24.58 1.56 14.61
CA ASN A 356 -24.21 1.31 13.21
C ASN A 356 -24.37 -0.17 12.90
N THR A 357 -25.07 -0.48 11.81
CA THR A 357 -25.23 -1.85 11.33
C THR A 357 -25.04 -1.88 9.82
N GLY A 358 -24.45 -2.92 9.31
CA GLY A 358 -24.24 -3.07 7.87
C GLY A 358 -24.25 -4.52 7.44
N LEU A 359 -24.68 -4.73 6.20
CA LEU A 359 -24.69 -6.02 5.53
C LEU A 359 -24.23 -5.85 4.08
N ARG A 360 -23.47 -6.81 3.58
CA ARG A 360 -23.00 -6.88 2.19
C ARG A 360 -23.03 -8.31 1.69
N LEU A 361 -23.58 -8.48 0.50
CA LEU A 361 -23.48 -9.68 -0.31
C LEU A 361 -22.39 -9.47 -1.37
N ASN A 362 -21.45 -10.39 -1.46
CA ASN A 362 -20.36 -10.37 -2.41
C ASN A 362 -20.43 -11.61 -3.31
N SER A 363 -20.11 -11.46 -4.60
CA SER A 363 -19.81 -12.54 -5.53
C SER A 363 -18.51 -12.22 -6.24
N VAL A 364 -17.57 -13.18 -6.24
CA VAL A 364 -16.25 -13.03 -6.88
C VAL A 364 -16.04 -14.25 -7.77
N GLN A 365 -15.89 -14.00 -9.06
CA GLN A 365 -15.64 -15.01 -10.09
C GLN A 365 -14.25 -14.82 -10.66
N LEU A 366 -13.47 -15.88 -10.76
CA LEU A 366 -12.14 -15.90 -11.34
C LEU A 366 -12.03 -17.04 -12.32
N ASN A 367 -11.58 -16.74 -13.54
CA ASN A 367 -11.25 -17.72 -14.57
C ASN A 367 -9.80 -17.47 -15.02
N ALA A 368 -8.96 -18.48 -14.94
CA ALA A 368 -7.57 -18.44 -15.37
C ALA A 368 -7.22 -19.69 -16.16
N ASN A 369 -6.70 -19.52 -17.36
CA ASN A 369 -6.35 -20.61 -18.25
C ASN A 369 -4.84 -20.62 -18.52
N PHE A 370 -4.24 -21.82 -18.57
CA PHE A 370 -2.84 -22.04 -18.92
C PHE A 370 -2.78 -22.62 -20.33
N LYS A 371 -2.12 -21.92 -21.26
CA LYS A 371 -1.90 -22.38 -22.64
C LYS A 371 -0.68 -23.30 -22.74
N ASP A 372 0.44 -22.84 -22.15
CA ASP A 372 1.66 -23.63 -22.11
C ASP A 372 1.80 -24.36 -20.78
N THR A 373 1.40 -25.61 -20.77
CA THR A 373 1.53 -26.47 -19.58
C THR A 373 2.83 -27.28 -19.56
N ALA A 374 3.60 -27.26 -20.63
CA ALA A 374 4.80 -28.10 -20.79
C ALA A 374 6.00 -27.55 -20.00
N LEU A 375 6.22 -26.22 -20.00
CA LEU A 375 7.39 -25.59 -19.37
C LEU A 375 7.51 -25.87 -17.86
N MET A 376 6.38 -26.02 -17.17
CA MET A 376 6.34 -26.29 -15.73
C MET A 376 5.67 -27.62 -15.38
N HIS A 377 5.30 -28.43 -16.39
CA HIS A 377 4.55 -29.67 -16.20
C HIS A 377 3.31 -29.48 -15.32
N PHE A 378 2.46 -28.48 -15.69
CA PHE A 378 1.24 -28.17 -14.92
C PHE A 378 0.30 -29.38 -14.87
N PRO A 379 -0.19 -29.77 -13.68
CA PRO A 379 -1.14 -30.88 -13.54
C PRO A 379 -2.58 -30.50 -13.91
N PHE A 380 -2.82 -29.25 -14.34
CA PHE A 380 -4.13 -28.71 -14.72
C PHE A 380 -3.96 -27.63 -15.80
N THR A 381 -5.01 -27.39 -16.55
CA THR A 381 -5.07 -26.40 -17.65
C THR A 381 -5.82 -25.13 -17.26
N ASP A 382 -6.50 -25.14 -16.12
CA ASP A 382 -7.30 -24.03 -15.64
C ASP A 382 -7.32 -23.96 -14.11
N ALA A 383 -7.56 -22.74 -13.60
CA ALA A 383 -7.81 -22.49 -12.20
C ALA A 383 -9.01 -21.52 -12.10
N ASN A 384 -10.19 -22.08 -11.86
CA ASN A 384 -11.44 -21.33 -11.84
C ASN A 384 -12.03 -21.33 -10.44
N GLN A 385 -12.62 -20.20 -10.04
CA GLN A 385 -13.30 -20.06 -8.75
C GLN A 385 -14.56 -19.22 -8.87
N ASP A 386 -15.58 -19.60 -8.11
CA ASP A 386 -16.81 -18.83 -7.88
C ASP A 386 -17.05 -18.78 -6.36
N ASN A 387 -16.94 -17.60 -5.78
CA ASN A 387 -16.98 -17.39 -4.35
C ASN A 387 -18.08 -16.39 -3.98
N THR A 388 -19.04 -16.82 -3.18
CA THR A 388 -20.07 -15.94 -2.61
C THR A 388 -19.87 -15.81 -1.11
N ALA A 389 -19.98 -14.59 -0.59
CA ALA A 389 -19.83 -14.30 0.84
C ALA A 389 -20.81 -13.22 1.31
N ILE A 390 -21.26 -13.40 2.54
CA ILE A 390 -22.01 -12.38 3.29
C ILE A 390 -21.08 -11.83 4.36
N THR A 391 -20.93 -10.51 4.40
CA THR A 391 -20.18 -9.80 5.45
C THR A 391 -21.08 -8.76 6.12
N GLY A 392 -20.81 -8.49 7.40
CA GLY A 392 -21.59 -7.53 8.15
C GLY A 392 -20.81 -6.89 9.28
N ASN A 393 -21.38 -5.83 9.81
CA ASN A 393 -20.87 -5.15 10.99
C ASN A 393 -22.01 -4.68 11.89
N ILE A 394 -21.72 -4.65 13.18
CA ILE A 394 -22.53 -4.00 14.20
C ILE A 394 -21.60 -3.21 15.13
N GLY A 395 -21.97 -1.98 15.43
CA GLY A 395 -21.18 -1.14 16.32
C GLY A 395 -22.09 -0.20 17.10
N MET A 396 -21.75 0.01 18.36
CA MET A 396 -22.43 0.94 19.24
C MET A 396 -21.43 1.96 19.77
N ALA A 397 -21.75 3.23 19.70
CA ALA A 397 -20.94 4.32 20.23
C ALA A 397 -21.76 5.16 21.21
N TYR A 398 -21.14 5.49 22.34
CA TYR A 398 -21.65 6.43 23.32
C TYR A 398 -20.83 7.72 23.26
N ASN A 399 -21.49 8.84 23.03
CA ASN A 399 -20.88 10.18 23.05
C ASN A 399 -21.25 10.85 24.38
N GLY A 400 -20.42 10.65 25.39
CA GLY A 400 -20.63 11.13 26.75
C GLY A 400 -20.31 12.62 26.92
N ALA A 401 -20.58 13.11 28.12
CA ALA A 401 -20.22 14.48 28.50
C ALA A 401 -18.70 14.69 28.51
N ALA A 402 -18.28 15.96 28.46
CA ALA A 402 -16.87 16.39 28.49
C ALA A 402 -15.97 15.71 27.44
N GLY A 403 -16.53 15.42 26.25
CA GLY A 403 -15.79 14.86 25.11
C GLY A 403 -15.39 13.39 25.26
N LEU A 404 -15.99 12.64 26.17
CA LEU A 404 -15.81 11.20 26.28
C LEU A 404 -16.55 10.49 25.13
N ARG A 405 -15.86 9.59 24.45
CA ARG A 405 -16.47 8.67 23.49
C ARG A 405 -16.01 7.25 23.79
N VAL A 406 -16.96 6.33 23.88
CA VAL A 406 -16.71 4.89 24.00
C VAL A 406 -17.42 4.21 22.85
N SER A 407 -16.76 3.34 22.13
CA SER A 407 -17.41 2.53 21.08
C SER A 407 -16.94 1.09 21.15
N PHE A 408 -17.88 0.19 20.94
CA PHE A 408 -17.64 -1.23 20.76
C PHE A 408 -18.20 -1.64 19.40
N GLY A 409 -17.46 -2.49 18.68
CA GLY A 409 -17.86 -2.98 17.38
C GLY A 409 -17.47 -4.42 17.15
N ALA A 410 -18.27 -5.11 16.35
CA ALA A 410 -17.94 -6.40 15.78
C ALA A 410 -18.16 -6.34 14.27
N SER A 411 -17.25 -6.94 13.50
CA SER A 411 -17.30 -6.92 12.04
C SER A 411 -16.71 -8.19 11.45
N SER A 412 -17.17 -8.55 10.27
CA SER A 412 -16.61 -9.64 9.47
C SER A 412 -15.94 -9.11 8.22
N GLY A 413 -14.85 -9.75 7.84
CA GLY A 413 -14.10 -9.50 6.61
C GLY A 413 -14.08 -10.73 5.73
N PHE A 414 -13.94 -10.50 4.43
CA PHE A 414 -13.86 -11.53 3.41
C PHE A 414 -12.80 -11.14 2.38
N ARG A 415 -12.01 -12.14 1.94
CA ARG A 415 -11.11 -12.00 0.82
C ARG A 415 -11.16 -13.26 -0.03
N ALA A 416 -11.58 -13.14 -1.29
CA ALA A 416 -11.43 -14.20 -2.27
C ALA A 416 -9.96 -14.30 -2.71
N PRO A 417 -9.43 -15.51 -2.95
CA PRO A 417 -8.16 -15.67 -3.65
C PRO A 417 -8.21 -14.96 -5.00
N ASN A 418 -7.12 -14.29 -5.36
CA ASN A 418 -6.99 -13.61 -6.65
C ASN A 418 -6.05 -14.38 -7.59
N VAL A 419 -5.73 -13.81 -8.76
CA VAL A 419 -4.86 -14.44 -9.75
C VAL A 419 -3.45 -14.69 -9.19
N ASP A 420 -2.90 -13.76 -8.38
CA ASP A 420 -1.59 -13.97 -7.72
C ASP A 420 -1.61 -15.15 -6.75
N ASP A 421 -2.68 -15.31 -5.98
CA ASP A 421 -2.78 -16.42 -5.03
C ASP A 421 -2.84 -17.79 -5.71
N LEU A 422 -3.61 -17.88 -6.81
CA LEU A 422 -3.96 -19.15 -7.47
C LEU A 422 -2.95 -19.61 -8.51
N THR A 423 -2.35 -18.67 -9.25
CA THR A 423 -1.66 -19.02 -10.52
C THR A 423 -0.18 -18.68 -10.55
N LYS A 424 0.36 -18.01 -9.52
CA LYS A 424 1.74 -17.52 -9.57
C LYS A 424 2.79 -18.64 -9.60
N VAL A 425 3.79 -18.42 -10.45
CA VAL A 425 5.09 -19.12 -10.42
C VAL A 425 6.15 -18.08 -10.04
N PHE A 426 6.83 -18.28 -8.92
CA PHE A 426 7.70 -17.24 -8.37
C PHE A 426 8.77 -17.80 -7.41
N ASP A 427 9.98 -17.24 -7.46
CA ASP A 427 11.02 -17.46 -6.48
C ASP A 427 11.19 -16.24 -5.56
N THR A 428 11.18 -16.46 -4.25
CA THR A 428 11.53 -15.42 -3.26
C THR A 428 13.02 -15.37 -3.00
N ARG A 429 13.69 -16.52 -3.08
CA ARG A 429 15.13 -16.71 -2.88
C ARG A 429 15.61 -17.92 -3.68
N THR A 430 16.93 -18.01 -3.86
CA THR A 430 17.54 -19.17 -4.56
C THR A 430 17.21 -20.49 -3.85
N GLY A 431 16.79 -21.50 -4.61
CA GLY A 431 16.41 -22.83 -4.08
C GLY A 431 14.99 -22.88 -3.48
N TYR A 432 14.14 -21.90 -3.79
CA TYR A 432 12.77 -21.79 -3.32
C TYR A 432 11.85 -21.42 -4.48
N VAL A 433 10.80 -22.17 -4.72
CA VAL A 433 9.81 -21.85 -5.76
C VAL A 433 8.39 -21.98 -5.23
N VAL A 434 7.57 -20.96 -5.46
CA VAL A 434 6.13 -20.99 -5.23
C VAL A 434 5.47 -21.43 -6.53
N VAL A 435 4.58 -22.41 -6.45
CA VAL A 435 3.81 -22.95 -7.58
C VAL A 435 2.32 -22.68 -7.40
N PRO A 436 1.53 -22.74 -8.49
CA PRO A 436 0.09 -22.56 -8.44
C PRO A 436 -0.63 -23.57 -7.55
N ASN A 437 -1.71 -23.12 -6.89
CA ASN A 437 -2.63 -23.97 -6.14
C ASN A 437 -4.07 -23.54 -6.43
N LYS A 438 -4.81 -24.34 -7.21
CA LYS A 438 -6.20 -24.05 -7.60
C LYS A 438 -7.24 -24.32 -6.49
N ASP A 439 -6.87 -25.07 -5.45
CA ASP A 439 -7.80 -25.56 -4.43
C ASP A 439 -7.92 -24.60 -3.23
N LEU A 440 -7.64 -23.32 -3.44
CA LEU A 440 -7.74 -22.30 -2.40
C LEU A 440 -9.20 -21.96 -2.09
N LYS A 441 -9.45 -21.65 -0.80
CA LYS A 441 -10.74 -21.17 -0.30
C LYS A 441 -10.61 -19.72 0.15
N PRO A 442 -11.71 -18.94 0.16
CA PRO A 442 -11.69 -17.59 0.70
C PRO A 442 -11.26 -17.53 2.16
N GLU A 443 -10.57 -16.43 2.49
CA GLU A 443 -10.27 -16.04 3.85
C GLU A 443 -11.46 -15.31 4.48
N TYR A 444 -11.73 -15.58 5.73
CA TYR A 444 -12.70 -14.83 6.55
C TYR A 444 -12.05 -14.33 7.82
N THR A 445 -12.39 -13.11 8.21
CA THR A 445 -12.00 -12.55 9.50
C THR A 445 -13.23 -12.15 10.29
N TYR A 446 -13.16 -12.33 11.61
CA TYR A 446 -14.14 -11.82 12.56
C TYR A 446 -13.38 -10.98 13.58
N ASN A 447 -13.74 -9.73 13.68
CA ASN A 447 -13.05 -8.76 14.53
C ASN A 447 -13.98 -8.22 15.60
N THR A 448 -13.44 -8.03 16.79
CA THR A 448 -14.05 -7.23 17.85
C THR A 448 -13.11 -6.09 18.21
N GLU A 449 -13.67 -4.93 18.49
CA GLU A 449 -12.91 -3.72 18.76
C GLU A 449 -13.58 -2.88 19.84
N LEU A 450 -12.78 -2.41 20.81
CA LEU A 450 -13.18 -1.44 21.82
C LEU A 450 -12.34 -0.18 21.65
N ASN A 451 -13.00 0.96 21.47
CA ASN A 451 -12.34 2.26 21.41
C ASN A 451 -12.84 3.15 22.54
N VAL A 452 -11.90 3.79 23.21
CA VAL A 452 -12.17 4.81 24.23
C VAL A 452 -11.39 6.05 23.89
N SER A 453 -12.03 7.19 23.84
CA SER A 453 -11.33 8.46 23.64
C SER A 453 -11.96 9.57 24.49
N LYS A 454 -11.11 10.52 24.87
CA LYS A 454 -11.54 11.74 25.55
C LYS A 454 -10.85 12.93 24.90
N THR A 455 -11.66 13.88 24.43
CA THR A 455 -11.17 15.10 23.78
C THR A 455 -11.73 16.31 24.51
N THR A 456 -10.84 17.18 24.95
CA THR A 456 -11.14 18.46 25.59
C THR A 456 -10.50 19.60 24.78
N SER A 457 -10.63 20.83 25.20
CA SER A 457 -9.93 21.98 24.61
C SER A 457 -8.40 21.90 24.77
N THR A 458 -7.91 21.19 25.79
CA THR A 458 -6.48 21.17 26.18
C THR A 458 -5.79 19.86 25.80
N TYR A 459 -6.51 18.75 25.74
CA TYR A 459 -5.92 17.45 25.38
C TYR A 459 -6.91 16.53 24.68
N SER A 460 -6.37 15.60 23.90
CA SER A 460 -7.07 14.45 23.35
C SER A 460 -6.27 13.19 23.65
N ILE A 461 -6.92 12.14 24.15
CA ILE A 461 -6.33 10.82 24.36
C ILE A 461 -7.29 9.76 23.82
N GLY A 462 -6.76 8.75 23.14
CA GLY A 462 -7.52 7.64 22.59
C GLY A 462 -6.77 6.33 22.77
N ALA A 463 -7.53 5.27 23.00
CA ALA A 463 -7.04 3.90 23.01
C ALA A 463 -8.00 3.00 22.24
N SER A 464 -7.44 2.08 21.44
CA SER A 464 -8.18 1.05 20.72
C SER A 464 -7.60 -0.30 21.07
N LEU A 465 -8.45 -1.25 21.43
CA LEU A 465 -8.13 -2.66 21.61
C LEU A 465 -8.83 -3.44 20.52
N PHE A 466 -8.14 -4.36 19.88
CA PHE A 466 -8.72 -5.19 18.82
C PHE A 466 -8.29 -6.64 18.92
N TYR A 467 -9.20 -7.52 18.48
CA TYR A 467 -8.96 -8.95 18.39
C TYR A 467 -9.64 -9.50 17.13
N THR A 468 -8.86 -10.15 16.27
CA THR A 468 -9.31 -10.66 14.97
C THR A 468 -9.03 -12.16 14.89
N TRP A 469 -10.07 -12.94 14.61
CA TRP A 469 -9.97 -14.37 14.28
C TRP A 469 -9.96 -14.54 12.75
N PHE A 470 -9.10 -15.42 12.29
CA PHE A 470 -9.08 -15.86 10.90
C PHE A 470 -9.62 -17.27 10.75
N LYS A 471 -10.39 -17.47 9.70
CA LYS A 471 -10.75 -18.76 9.15
C LYS A 471 -10.18 -18.89 7.75
N ASN A 472 -9.51 -20.01 7.47
CA ASN A 472 -8.88 -20.31 6.17
C ASN A 472 -7.79 -19.28 5.76
N ALA A 473 -7.00 -18.77 6.69
CA ALA A 473 -5.95 -17.81 6.38
C ALA A 473 -5.00 -18.36 5.29
N LEU A 474 -4.76 -17.56 4.25
CA LEU A 474 -3.85 -17.90 3.17
C LEU A 474 -2.40 -17.63 3.61
N VAL A 475 -1.58 -18.67 3.59
CA VAL A 475 -0.14 -18.58 3.90
C VAL A 475 0.65 -19.43 2.92
N VAL A 476 1.89 -19.05 2.64
CA VAL A 476 2.81 -19.86 1.84
C VAL A 476 3.43 -20.92 2.73
N ASP A 477 3.38 -22.19 2.31
CA ASP A 477 3.97 -23.31 3.05
C ASP A 477 4.41 -24.43 2.08
N LYS A 478 5.21 -25.38 2.58
CA LYS A 478 5.70 -26.52 1.81
C LYS A 478 4.56 -27.24 1.09
N PHE A 479 4.80 -27.55 -0.18
CA PHE A 479 3.82 -28.16 -1.06
C PHE A 479 4.47 -29.27 -1.89
N LYS A 480 3.65 -30.07 -2.57
CA LYS A 480 4.13 -31.09 -3.53
C LYS A 480 3.60 -30.77 -4.91
N TRP A 481 4.49 -30.64 -5.88
CA TRP A 481 4.16 -30.46 -7.29
C TRP A 481 4.36 -31.78 -8.03
N ASN A 482 3.30 -32.36 -8.58
CA ASN A 482 3.33 -33.70 -9.17
C ASN A 482 3.98 -34.73 -8.23
N ASN A 483 3.64 -34.72 -6.94
CA ASN A 483 4.20 -35.53 -5.85
C ASN A 483 5.67 -35.25 -5.49
N ALA A 484 6.38 -34.34 -6.17
CA ALA A 484 7.73 -33.94 -5.84
C ALA A 484 7.74 -32.77 -4.83
N SER A 485 8.60 -32.84 -3.81
CA SER A 485 8.83 -31.78 -2.84
C SER A 485 9.88 -30.76 -3.31
N SER A 486 10.62 -31.07 -4.39
CA SER A 486 11.60 -30.19 -5.02
C SER A 486 11.55 -30.39 -6.53
N ILE A 487 11.72 -29.30 -7.30
CA ILE A 487 11.74 -29.29 -8.77
C ILE A 487 12.92 -28.49 -9.30
N LEU A 488 13.33 -28.78 -10.53
CA LEU A 488 14.31 -27.96 -11.23
C LEU A 488 13.61 -26.68 -11.74
N TYR A 489 13.95 -25.54 -11.16
CA TYR A 489 13.42 -24.24 -11.53
C TYR A 489 14.57 -23.28 -11.89
N GLN A 490 14.55 -22.76 -13.12
CA GLN A 490 15.63 -21.90 -13.64
C GLN A 490 17.05 -22.47 -13.45
N GLY A 491 17.22 -23.78 -13.70
CA GLY A 491 18.50 -24.48 -13.57
C GLY A 491 18.95 -24.76 -12.14
N ILE A 492 18.11 -24.51 -11.13
CA ILE A 492 18.40 -24.77 -9.71
C ILE A 492 17.33 -25.71 -9.14
N MET A 493 17.79 -26.76 -8.44
CA MET A 493 16.88 -27.59 -7.65
C MET A 493 16.30 -26.76 -6.51
N SER A 494 14.99 -26.57 -6.52
CA SER A 494 14.26 -25.66 -5.64
C SER A 494 13.18 -26.41 -4.87
N ASP A 495 13.08 -26.15 -3.57
CA ASP A 495 12.00 -26.67 -2.72
C ASP A 495 10.68 -26.03 -3.12
N VAL A 496 9.63 -26.85 -3.15
CA VAL A 496 8.31 -26.45 -3.63
C VAL A 496 7.46 -25.93 -2.49
N TYR A 497 6.91 -24.76 -2.70
CA TYR A 497 5.94 -24.10 -1.83
C TYR A 497 4.70 -23.70 -2.64
N ALA A 498 3.58 -23.51 -1.96
CA ALA A 498 2.37 -22.95 -2.55
C ALA A 498 1.59 -22.14 -1.51
N THR A 499 0.77 -21.21 -1.97
CA THR A 499 -0.26 -20.62 -1.11
C THR A 499 -1.24 -21.72 -0.67
N GLN A 500 -1.57 -21.76 0.61
CA GLN A 500 -2.46 -22.78 1.20
C GLN A 500 -3.35 -22.14 2.26
N ASN A 501 -4.56 -22.68 2.44
CA ASN A 501 -5.41 -22.29 3.57
C ASN A 501 -4.92 -22.96 4.86
N LYS A 502 -4.59 -22.17 5.87
CA LYS A 502 -4.33 -22.65 7.23
C LYS A 502 -5.57 -22.46 8.09
N ALA A 503 -5.81 -23.39 9.01
CA ALA A 503 -7.12 -23.52 9.62
C ALA A 503 -7.52 -22.36 10.51
N LYS A 504 -6.60 -21.83 11.33
CA LYS A 504 -6.89 -20.79 12.32
C LYS A 504 -5.69 -19.86 12.51
N ALA A 505 -5.92 -18.55 12.38
CA ALA A 505 -4.97 -17.55 12.81
C ALA A 505 -5.67 -16.51 13.69
N ILE A 506 -4.90 -15.83 14.53
CA ILE A 506 -5.38 -14.72 15.36
C ILE A 506 -4.43 -13.55 15.22
N VAL A 507 -4.99 -12.34 15.21
CA VAL A 507 -4.24 -11.09 15.32
C VAL A 507 -4.90 -10.22 16.37
N TYR A 508 -4.11 -9.73 17.33
CA TYR A 508 -4.61 -8.86 18.38
C TYR A 508 -3.59 -7.79 18.73
N GLY A 509 -4.06 -6.73 19.34
CA GLY A 509 -3.19 -5.65 19.72
C GLY A 509 -3.93 -4.43 20.25
N PHE A 510 -3.17 -3.36 20.42
CA PHE A 510 -3.72 -2.10 20.84
C PHE A 510 -2.97 -0.91 20.21
N ASN A 511 -3.69 0.21 20.08
CA ASN A 511 -3.12 1.51 19.74
C ASN A 511 -3.45 2.49 20.85
N VAL A 512 -2.50 3.33 21.20
CA VAL A 512 -2.72 4.49 22.08
C VAL A 512 -2.24 5.71 21.33
N ASN A 513 -3.02 6.78 21.37
CA ASN A 513 -2.65 8.06 20.80
C ASN A 513 -3.07 9.19 21.77
N GLY A 514 -2.29 10.24 21.78
CA GLY A 514 -2.61 11.39 22.62
C GLY A 514 -1.98 12.66 22.08
N SER A 515 -2.63 13.79 22.36
CA SER A 515 -2.07 15.11 22.15
C SER A 515 -2.46 16.04 23.29
N ALA A 516 -1.59 16.98 23.66
CA ALA A 516 -1.84 17.98 24.69
C ALA A 516 -1.31 19.34 24.23
N ASN A 517 -2.14 20.38 24.39
CA ASN A 517 -1.75 21.76 24.23
C ASN A 517 -1.03 22.22 25.51
N LEU A 518 0.31 22.17 25.51
CA LEU A 518 1.13 22.58 26.65
C LEU A 518 1.04 24.11 26.85
N THR A 519 0.94 24.83 25.74
CA THR A 519 0.63 26.25 25.63
C THR A 519 -0.29 26.48 24.44
N PRO A 520 -0.88 27.69 24.25
CA PRO A 520 -1.67 27.98 23.04
C PRO A 520 -0.93 27.71 21.71
N ASN A 521 0.40 27.72 21.74
CA ASN A 521 1.25 27.58 20.56
C ASN A 521 2.09 26.29 20.56
N THR A 522 2.01 25.43 21.60
CA THR A 522 2.88 24.26 21.75
C THR A 522 2.04 23.02 21.97
N ILE A 523 2.20 22.04 21.08
CA ILE A 523 1.46 20.77 21.10
C ILE A 523 2.45 19.64 21.28
N LEU A 524 2.23 18.80 22.29
CA LEU A 524 2.87 17.50 22.45
C LEU A 524 1.93 16.43 21.87
N ALA A 525 2.43 15.55 20.99
CA ALA A 525 1.67 14.44 20.46
C ALA A 525 2.46 13.13 20.56
N ALA A 526 1.78 12.04 20.89
CA ALA A 526 2.38 10.71 21.01
C ALA A 526 1.47 9.63 20.45
N THR A 527 2.06 8.61 19.85
CA THR A 527 1.38 7.41 19.39
C THR A 527 2.21 6.19 19.72
N TYR A 528 1.52 5.08 20.05
CA TYR A 528 2.16 3.78 20.25
C TYR A 528 1.23 2.67 19.75
N THR A 529 1.81 1.70 19.04
CA THR A 529 1.09 0.55 18.48
C THR A 529 1.81 -0.74 18.83
N TYR A 530 1.05 -1.73 19.28
CA TYR A 530 1.49 -3.10 19.50
C TYR A 530 0.54 -4.06 18.80
N THR A 531 1.09 -5.02 18.06
CA THR A 531 0.33 -6.06 17.35
C THR A 531 1.04 -7.40 17.51
N LYS A 532 0.28 -8.46 17.73
CA LYS A 532 0.77 -9.84 17.70
C LYS A 532 -0.16 -10.69 16.84
N GLY A 533 0.42 -11.63 16.08
CA GLY A 533 -0.32 -12.54 15.22
C GLY A 533 0.30 -13.93 15.24
N ASN A 534 -0.54 -14.94 15.35
CA ASN A 534 -0.13 -16.35 15.34
C ASN A 534 -1.10 -17.17 14.49
N TYR A 535 -0.61 -18.25 13.90
CA TYR A 535 -1.44 -19.28 13.29
C TYR A 535 -1.15 -20.66 13.89
N THR A 536 -2.14 -21.53 13.90
CA THR A 536 -1.98 -22.93 14.32
C THR A 536 -1.99 -23.83 13.10
N ASN A 537 -0.91 -24.61 12.93
CA ASN A 537 -0.88 -25.69 11.95
C ASN A 537 -1.75 -26.85 12.48
N GLN A 538 -2.72 -27.31 11.69
CA GLN A 538 -3.40 -28.57 12.00
C GLN A 538 -2.41 -29.72 11.76
N LYS A 539 -1.77 -30.18 12.82
CA LYS A 539 -1.11 -31.49 12.84
C LYS A 539 -2.04 -32.51 13.49
N PRO A 540 -1.87 -33.83 13.17
CA PRO A 540 -2.61 -34.88 13.86
C PRO A 540 -2.47 -34.73 15.36
N ILE A 541 -3.53 -35.06 16.09
CA ILE A 541 -3.78 -35.00 17.53
C ILE A 541 -2.49 -34.99 18.38
N GLY A 542 -2.17 -33.83 19.02
CA GLY A 542 -1.18 -33.76 20.09
C GLY A 542 -0.14 -32.64 20.03
N LEU A 543 0.11 -31.98 18.89
CA LEU A 543 1.16 -30.95 18.71
C LEU A 543 0.65 -29.74 17.95
N ASN A 544 -0.28 -28.98 18.53
CA ASN A 544 -0.66 -27.66 18.06
C ASN A 544 0.41 -26.64 18.51
N THR A 545 1.45 -26.44 17.71
CA THR A 545 2.39 -25.33 17.94
C THR A 545 1.86 -24.07 17.26
N ALA A 546 1.65 -23.02 18.06
CA ALA A 546 1.38 -21.69 17.52
C ALA A 546 2.65 -21.17 16.86
N LEU A 547 2.56 -20.82 15.57
CA LEU A 547 3.66 -20.24 14.80
C LEU A 547 3.37 -18.75 14.54
N PRO A 548 4.39 -17.89 14.45
CA PRO A 548 4.21 -16.49 14.08
C PRO A 548 3.50 -16.35 12.73
N LEU A 549 2.54 -15.44 12.65
CA LEU A 549 1.93 -15.05 11.38
C LEU A 549 2.86 -14.09 10.64
N ASP A 550 2.93 -14.21 9.30
CA ASP A 550 3.71 -13.33 8.44
C ASP A 550 3.31 -11.87 8.61
N HIS A 551 4.28 -10.99 8.37
CA HIS A 551 4.07 -9.54 8.23
C HIS A 551 3.61 -8.81 9.50
N ILE A 552 3.70 -9.44 10.67
CA ILE A 552 3.40 -8.77 11.93
C ILE A 552 4.60 -7.91 12.34
N PRO A 553 4.50 -6.57 12.29
CA PRO A 553 5.61 -5.70 12.65
C PRO A 553 5.87 -5.74 14.18
N PRO A 554 7.09 -5.41 14.62
CA PRO A 554 7.33 -5.13 16.03
C PRO A 554 6.56 -3.88 16.49
N SER A 555 6.51 -3.61 17.79
CA SER A 555 5.89 -2.39 18.31
C SER A 555 6.57 -1.14 17.74
N TYR A 556 5.79 -0.08 17.52
CA TYR A 556 6.30 1.18 16.98
C TYR A 556 5.53 2.38 17.52
N GLY A 557 6.15 3.54 17.41
CA GLY A 557 5.50 4.77 17.84
C GLY A 557 6.24 6.02 17.41
N ARG A 558 5.60 7.15 17.75
CA ARG A 558 6.12 8.49 17.50
C ARG A 558 5.80 9.40 18.70
N ILE A 559 6.75 10.27 19.05
CA ILE A 559 6.54 11.34 20.03
C ILE A 559 7.05 12.63 19.39
N GLY A 560 6.27 13.68 19.39
CA GLY A 560 6.63 14.97 18.78
C GLY A 560 6.17 16.16 19.57
N LEU A 561 7.00 17.17 19.61
CA LEU A 561 6.71 18.49 20.18
C LEU A 561 6.72 19.51 19.05
N LYS A 562 5.56 20.13 18.79
CA LYS A 562 5.37 21.14 17.75
C LYS A 562 5.12 22.50 18.41
N HIS A 563 5.81 23.52 17.92
CA HIS A 563 5.60 24.90 18.30
C HIS A 563 5.23 25.74 17.07
N GLU A 564 4.14 26.50 17.18
CA GLU A 564 3.58 27.30 16.08
C GLU A 564 3.55 28.78 16.45
N LEU A 565 4.16 29.61 15.62
CA LEU A 565 4.07 31.06 15.63
C LEU A 565 3.37 31.53 14.34
N LYS A 566 2.97 32.81 14.29
CA LYS A 566 2.19 33.36 13.17
C LYS A 566 2.79 33.06 11.78
N LYS A 567 4.12 33.08 11.64
CA LYS A 567 4.83 32.88 10.37
C LYS A 567 5.84 31.72 10.40
N PHE A 568 6.03 31.09 11.55
CA PHE A 568 7.05 30.07 11.74
C PHE A 568 6.47 28.91 12.54
N SER A 569 6.77 27.70 12.10
CA SER A 569 6.51 26.49 12.89
C SER A 569 7.75 25.61 12.94
N ALA A 570 7.94 24.96 14.08
CA ALA A 570 9.00 23.97 14.28
C ALA A 570 8.44 22.75 15.00
N GLU A 571 8.87 21.58 14.59
CA GLU A 571 8.55 20.33 15.26
C GLU A 571 9.84 19.53 15.43
N ILE A 572 10.11 19.05 16.65
CA ILE A 572 11.08 18.01 16.94
C ILE A 572 10.32 16.73 17.28
N PHE A 573 10.67 15.63 16.66
CA PHE A 573 10.00 14.36 16.93
C PHE A 573 10.94 13.18 16.81
N THR A 574 10.60 12.13 17.54
CA THR A 574 11.23 10.81 17.42
C THR A 574 10.25 9.80 16.88
N VAL A 575 10.76 8.92 16.03
CA VAL A 575 10.10 7.70 15.58
C VAL A 575 10.93 6.52 16.06
N PHE A 576 10.27 5.52 16.61
CA PHE A 576 10.95 4.34 17.14
C PHE A 576 10.23 3.05 16.72
N ASN A 577 11.01 1.97 16.65
CA ASN A 577 10.53 0.63 16.33
C ASN A 577 11.18 -0.36 17.30
N GLY A 578 10.39 -1.30 17.83
CA GLY A 578 10.87 -2.35 18.71
C GLY A 578 11.72 -3.37 17.96
N TRP A 579 12.34 -4.26 18.71
CA TRP A 579 13.08 -5.39 18.15
C TRP A 579 12.11 -6.45 17.62
N LYS A 580 12.24 -6.87 16.38
CA LYS A 580 11.59 -8.08 15.87
C LYS A 580 12.57 -9.24 16.05
N ARG A 581 12.37 -10.05 17.09
CA ARG A 581 13.23 -11.19 17.41
C ARG A 581 13.07 -12.30 16.37
N ILE A 582 14.12 -13.13 16.19
CA ILE A 582 14.10 -14.20 15.19
C ILE A 582 13.01 -15.26 15.48
N GLU A 583 12.70 -15.51 16.75
CA GLU A 583 11.62 -16.41 17.17
C GLU A 583 10.21 -15.90 16.83
N ASP A 584 10.06 -14.60 16.52
CA ASP A 584 8.79 -14.00 16.08
C ASP A 584 8.64 -13.99 14.55
N TYR A 585 9.62 -14.54 13.79
CA TYR A 585 9.55 -14.65 12.34
C TYR A 585 8.82 -15.92 11.90
N ASN A 586 8.05 -15.80 10.82
CA ASN A 586 7.62 -16.98 10.07
C ASN A 586 8.73 -17.35 9.07
N LEU A 587 9.58 -18.30 9.42
CA LEU A 587 10.71 -18.73 8.58
C LEU A 587 10.31 -19.45 7.29
N ASN A 588 9.05 -19.88 7.16
CA ASN A 588 8.51 -20.48 5.93
C ASN A 588 7.79 -19.46 5.04
N GLY A 589 7.53 -18.26 5.55
CA GLY A 589 6.78 -17.20 4.90
C GLY A 589 7.65 -16.14 4.22
N GLU A 590 7.11 -14.93 4.15
CA GLU A 590 7.72 -13.79 3.46
C GLU A 590 8.28 -12.72 4.43
N ASP A 591 8.61 -13.10 5.68
CA ASP A 591 9.19 -12.19 6.67
C ASP A 591 10.65 -11.78 6.38
N ASN A 592 11.27 -12.39 5.38
CA ASN A 592 12.59 -12.02 4.85
C ASN A 592 13.69 -11.99 5.93
N GLU A 593 13.78 -13.03 6.75
CA GLU A 593 14.78 -13.16 7.81
C GLU A 593 16.22 -13.02 7.31
N ILE A 594 16.47 -13.35 6.05
CA ILE A 594 17.80 -13.24 5.41
C ILE A 594 18.34 -11.81 5.37
N TYR A 595 17.47 -10.81 5.47
CA TYR A 595 17.85 -9.40 5.50
C TYR A 595 18.00 -8.84 6.92
N ALA A 596 17.74 -9.64 7.94
CA ALA A 596 17.90 -9.31 9.34
C ALA A 596 19.28 -9.72 9.87
N THR A 597 19.54 -9.45 11.14
CA THR A 597 20.67 -10.03 11.88
C THR A 597 20.33 -11.45 12.35
N LYS A 598 21.30 -12.19 12.87
CA LYS A 598 21.06 -13.53 13.43
C LYS A 598 19.98 -13.56 14.53
N GLU A 599 19.77 -12.44 15.21
CA GLU A 599 18.82 -12.30 16.32
C GLU A 599 17.52 -11.62 15.87
N GLY A 600 17.36 -11.37 14.56
CA GLY A 600 16.21 -10.67 13.98
C GLY A 600 16.52 -9.22 13.61
N MET A 601 15.47 -8.41 13.39
CA MET A 601 15.61 -6.99 13.01
C MET A 601 15.78 -6.13 14.26
N PRO A 602 16.92 -5.43 14.42
CA PRO A 602 17.22 -4.62 15.60
C PRO A 602 16.22 -3.48 15.82
N ALA A 603 15.95 -3.17 17.08
CA ALA A 603 15.21 -1.97 17.45
C ALA A 603 16.00 -0.71 17.05
N TRP A 604 15.25 0.37 16.75
CA TRP A 604 15.85 1.63 16.40
C TRP A 604 14.97 2.82 16.84
N GLN A 605 15.64 3.95 17.02
CA GLN A 605 15.00 5.23 17.32
C GLN A 605 15.74 6.34 16.60
N ILE A 606 15.00 7.14 15.82
CA ILE A 606 15.54 8.28 15.09
C ILE A 606 14.89 9.58 15.56
N TRP A 607 15.64 10.66 15.51
CA TRP A 607 15.18 12.01 15.81
C TRP A 607 15.17 12.85 14.55
N ASN A 608 14.14 13.67 14.42
CA ASN A 608 13.90 14.50 13.26
C ASN A 608 13.47 15.90 13.68
N ILE A 609 13.77 16.90 12.84
CA ILE A 609 13.31 18.28 12.98
C ILE A 609 12.66 18.70 11.67
N ASN A 610 11.47 19.29 11.77
CA ASN A 610 10.78 19.94 10.67
C ASN A 610 10.58 21.40 11.01
N THR A 611 10.89 22.30 10.08
CA THR A 611 10.61 23.74 10.23
C THR A 611 9.90 24.27 8.99
N SER A 612 9.04 25.26 9.17
CA SER A 612 8.37 25.96 8.09
C SER A 612 8.33 27.44 8.39
N TYR A 613 8.64 28.28 7.41
CA TYR A 613 8.61 29.73 7.48
C TYR A 613 7.83 30.31 6.31
N GLN A 614 6.85 31.16 6.63
CA GLN A 614 5.98 31.81 5.67
C GLN A 614 6.25 33.32 5.65
N PRO A 615 7.28 33.79 4.90
CA PRO A 615 7.63 35.22 4.86
C PRO A 615 6.50 36.07 4.30
N THR A 616 5.79 35.57 3.28
CA THR A 616 4.63 36.21 2.66
C THR A 616 3.46 35.24 2.57
N LYS A 617 2.26 35.72 2.25
CA LYS A 617 1.08 34.87 2.03
C LYS A 617 1.27 33.88 0.86
N LYS A 618 2.19 34.17 -0.06
CA LYS A 618 2.42 33.40 -1.28
C LYS A 618 3.64 32.47 -1.21
N LEU A 619 4.58 32.69 -0.30
CA LEU A 619 5.81 31.94 -0.22
C LEU A 619 5.89 31.17 1.11
N ASN A 620 6.09 29.85 1.02
CA ASN A 620 6.39 28.99 2.15
C ASN A 620 7.72 28.28 1.90
N LEU A 621 8.63 28.37 2.86
CA LEU A 621 9.94 27.73 2.87
C LEU A 621 9.96 26.70 4.00
N SER A 622 10.36 25.47 3.73
CA SER A 622 10.55 24.47 4.77
C SER A 622 11.94 23.87 4.74
N PHE A 623 12.44 23.55 5.92
CA PHE A 623 13.70 22.85 6.12
C PHE A 623 13.48 21.70 7.09
N GLN A 624 14.02 20.52 6.75
CA GLN A 624 13.90 19.31 7.55
C GLN A 624 15.27 18.68 7.74
N ILE A 625 15.49 18.11 8.92
CA ILE A 625 16.61 17.22 9.20
C ILE A 625 16.01 15.89 9.64
N GLU A 626 16.15 14.89 8.81
CA GLU A 626 15.73 13.54 9.10
C GLU A 626 16.91 12.73 9.64
N ASN A 627 16.64 11.85 10.62
CA ASN A 627 17.64 10.99 11.24
C ASN A 627 18.91 11.77 11.69
N ILE A 628 18.72 12.73 12.60
CA ILE A 628 19.76 13.65 13.09
C ILE A 628 21.03 12.90 13.52
N ALA A 629 20.85 11.73 14.15
CA ALA A 629 21.95 10.93 14.67
C ALA A 629 22.72 10.14 13.59
N ASP A 630 22.24 10.13 12.33
CA ASP A 630 22.81 9.35 11.22
C ASP A 630 22.88 7.85 11.53
N LEU A 631 21.82 7.32 12.16
CA LEU A 631 21.69 5.91 12.52
C LEU A 631 21.41 5.07 11.26
N ASN A 632 22.09 3.93 11.09
CA ASN A 632 21.69 2.92 10.13
C ASN A 632 20.57 2.06 10.73
N TYR A 633 19.42 2.01 10.05
CA TYR A 633 18.27 1.26 10.49
C TYR A 633 17.49 0.67 9.31
N ARG A 634 16.73 -0.38 9.58
CA ARG A 634 15.80 -1.00 8.63
C ARG A 634 14.44 -1.18 9.25
N TYR A 635 13.42 -1.04 8.43
CA TYR A 635 12.10 -1.53 8.78
C TYR A 635 12.08 -3.06 8.72
N PHE A 636 11.23 -3.68 9.53
CA PHE A 636 11.01 -5.11 9.51
C PHE A 636 10.73 -5.60 8.08
N ALA A 637 11.32 -6.74 7.72
CA ALA A 637 11.26 -7.43 6.43
C ALA A 637 11.83 -6.67 5.22
N SER A 638 12.42 -5.47 5.39
CA SER A 638 13.04 -4.71 4.31
C SER A 638 14.45 -5.19 3.99
N GLY A 639 14.76 -5.42 2.72
CA GLY A 639 16.11 -5.70 2.21
C GLY A 639 16.96 -4.44 1.97
N ILE A 640 16.36 -3.23 2.14
CA ILE A 640 17.03 -1.95 1.96
C ILE A 640 17.06 -1.17 3.28
N SER A 641 18.21 -0.58 3.63
CA SER A 641 18.31 0.31 4.79
C SER A 641 17.66 1.65 4.48
N ALA A 642 17.03 2.26 5.49
CA ALA A 642 16.46 3.58 5.36
C ALA A 642 17.52 4.68 5.24
N LEU A 643 17.09 5.89 4.89
CA LEU A 643 17.97 7.06 4.77
C LEU A 643 18.73 7.33 6.08
N GLY A 644 20.01 7.61 5.96
CA GLY A 644 20.84 8.21 6.99
C GLY A 644 20.39 9.65 7.27
N ARG A 645 21.29 10.48 7.77
CA ARG A 645 20.99 11.90 7.94
C ARG A 645 20.68 12.53 6.59
N ASN A 646 19.48 13.11 6.49
CA ASN A 646 18.97 13.74 5.28
C ASN A 646 18.55 15.19 5.58
N TYR A 647 19.13 16.12 4.84
CA TYR A 647 18.74 17.53 4.86
C TYR A 647 17.81 17.79 3.69
N VAL A 648 16.61 18.27 3.99
CA VAL A 648 15.59 18.55 2.98
C VAL A 648 15.23 20.01 3.00
N VAL A 649 15.23 20.64 1.82
CA VAL A 649 14.72 21.98 1.61
C VAL A 649 13.56 21.95 0.63
N GLN A 650 12.54 22.75 0.91
CA GLN A 650 11.40 22.89 0.00
C GLN A 650 10.96 24.36 -0.05
N ALA A 651 10.70 24.84 -1.25
CA ALA A 651 10.06 26.13 -1.49
C ALA A 651 8.73 25.90 -2.19
N ARG A 652 7.65 26.52 -1.68
CA ARG A 652 6.33 26.55 -2.31
C ARG A 652 5.95 28.00 -2.57
N TYR A 653 5.61 28.31 -3.80
CA TYR A 653 5.05 29.59 -4.20
C TYR A 653 3.61 29.40 -4.66
N SER A 654 2.68 30.12 -4.04
CA SER A 654 1.26 30.13 -4.40
C SER A 654 0.92 31.44 -5.13
N PHE A 655 0.21 31.39 -6.22
CA PHE A 655 -0.12 32.55 -7.06
C PHE A 655 -1.61 32.72 -7.29
#